data_d03d051aa51330fc3db82b98526cbe85
#
_entry.id   d03d051aa51330fc3db82b98526cbe85
#
_cell.length_a   1.000
_cell.length_b   1.000
_cell.length_c   1.000
_cell.angle_alpha   90.00
_cell.angle_beta   90.00
_cell.angle_gamma   90.00
#
_symmetry.space_group_name_H-M   'P 1'
#
loop_
_entity.id
_entity.type
_entity.pdbx_description
1 polymer ?
#
loop_
_entity_poly.entity_id
_entity_poly.type
_entity_poly.pdbx_seq_one_letter_code
_entity_poly.pdbx_strand_id
1 'polypeptide(L)'
;MIDRIFERLAQVINHHPRRVAAIIGIVFIIALYGVTLITMETGNDTYLDKDSKEGILNNHYTDTFSSNALILIVETGDPLDPQVLNHIEELERDISQQENVEGSASIVDLLKSANGGVLPQSKGEIDRIVALIPAATKATVVPSNVLTLVQITLSEGLSEDAKTAAYKNVASLIANDSPPPGVKISISGSTAFQEQMKTEMGSSMGVLIGAAMVLMVVVMGILFSYASHRFLPVLFVGIGLTTAMGFMGLAGIKLNMAVMGAFPVMIGLGIDYGIQFHARLDEESRKGPLDQAVLVTITRTGPAVMYAMLATCMGFIAMFISNIPMIRSFGLVAMIGIISCYILALVGIPTIAHLLHYTPKPQKTDLCYAVGEGACDYVPSQTNGTAGKKAQKKSSWSYGKFLTDISVKIAKNPLPILLIAGMVAFIGFQIDPQIPIETSENAFVPGDMPAKVQMDKVTGILGSTSTADFIIQGSRVTDLDTVQWLKEFQDYELAHHTELNGATSIVTYILAYNGGVMPEDQNQLNTVIDKIPASVKKSYLSGSMEGVIRFNTIDLEMSAMNDLKVQMEKDITFLQPPVGITLAPVGSFYLFTTLISGLSSSKEAMTLLGFVLVFAFLALVYRHIHAVTPLVPIIIIVGWNAVAMYVLGIAYSPLTATLGSMTIGVAAEYTILVMERYAEEQERLHDHVAAIQESVSKIGTAITISGLATFFGFSALCLSTFPIISNFGITTLIAVGFSLIGAIFIMPAILSVMGGLTERLETRKKHSVGKQQDPQLIFNDPTTEM
;
A
#
# COMPACT_ATOMS: atom_id res chain seq x y z
N MET A 1 2.33 30.30 21.07
CA MET A 1 1.98 29.12 21.90
C MET A 1 2.90 27.93 21.58
N ILE A 2 3.11 27.61 20.32
CA ILE A 2 3.97 26.52 19.86
C ILE A 2 5.40 26.70 20.38
N ASP A 3 6.03 27.85 20.19
CA ASP A 3 7.40 28.12 20.64
C ASP A 3 7.62 27.82 22.11
N ARG A 4 6.66 28.19 22.99
CA ARG A 4 6.73 27.92 24.43
C ARG A 4 6.70 26.41 24.76
N ILE A 5 6.02 25.61 23.93
CA ILE A 5 5.99 24.14 24.09
C ILE A 5 7.37 23.57 23.78
N PHE A 6 7.96 23.97 22.65
CA PHE A 6 9.29 23.53 22.27
C PHE A 6 10.39 24.00 23.24
N GLU A 7 10.30 25.24 23.75
CA GLU A 7 11.22 25.72 24.79
C GLU A 7 11.14 24.89 26.07
N ARG A 8 9.92 24.59 26.56
CA ARG A 8 9.72 23.74 27.73
C ARG A 8 10.25 22.33 27.50
N LEU A 9 10.01 21.77 26.31
CA LEU A 9 10.52 20.46 25.95
C LEU A 9 12.05 20.43 25.98
N ALA A 10 12.71 21.42 25.39
CA ALA A 10 14.17 21.55 25.41
C ALA A 10 14.71 21.68 26.86
N GLN A 11 14.05 22.45 27.71
CA GLN A 11 14.42 22.58 29.12
C GLN A 11 14.29 21.26 29.87
N VAL A 12 13.21 20.49 29.63
CA VAL A 12 13.03 19.15 30.27
C VAL A 12 14.11 18.19 29.82
N ILE A 13 14.48 18.18 28.54
CA ILE A 13 15.53 17.32 27.99
C ILE A 13 16.90 17.70 28.59
N ASN A 14 17.20 19.01 28.64
CA ASN A 14 18.48 19.47 29.22
C ASN A 14 18.61 19.13 30.70
N HIS A 15 17.56 19.33 31.51
CA HIS A 15 17.63 19.12 32.96
C HIS A 15 17.44 17.67 33.40
N HIS A 16 16.69 16.87 32.64
CA HIS A 16 16.28 15.52 33.02
C HIS A 16 16.45 14.46 31.92
N PRO A 17 17.60 14.36 31.23
CA PRO A 17 17.74 13.46 30.07
C PRO A 17 17.52 11.97 30.43
N ARG A 18 17.92 11.54 31.65
CA ARG A 18 17.73 10.16 32.14
C ARG A 18 16.24 9.81 32.30
N ARG A 19 15.41 10.77 32.80
CA ARG A 19 13.96 10.53 32.94
C ARG A 19 13.28 10.43 31.59
N VAL A 20 13.66 11.30 30.62
CA VAL A 20 13.15 11.26 29.27
C VAL A 20 13.52 9.94 28.58
N ALA A 21 14.78 9.50 28.71
CA ALA A 21 15.20 8.21 28.16
C ALA A 21 14.44 7.02 28.78
N ALA A 22 14.16 7.08 30.09
CA ALA A 22 13.36 6.05 30.77
C ALA A 22 11.91 6.01 30.22
N ILE A 23 11.31 7.15 29.99
CA ILE A 23 9.95 7.23 29.39
C ILE A 23 9.96 6.61 27.98
N ILE A 24 10.95 6.97 27.15
CA ILE A 24 11.10 6.36 25.80
C ILE A 24 11.24 4.83 25.93
N GLY A 25 12.04 4.36 26.89
CA GLY A 25 12.21 2.92 27.13
C GLY A 25 10.92 2.22 27.56
N ILE A 26 10.12 2.84 28.42
CA ILE A 26 8.81 2.30 28.84
C ILE A 26 7.84 2.23 27.65
N VAL A 27 7.75 3.31 26.85
CA VAL A 27 6.90 3.34 25.65
C VAL A 27 7.34 2.24 24.68
N PHE A 28 8.64 2.04 24.49
CA PHE A 28 9.17 1.00 23.64
C PHE A 28 8.82 -0.42 24.13
N ILE A 29 8.88 -0.67 25.45
CA ILE A 29 8.48 -1.98 26.02
C ILE A 29 6.98 -2.23 25.82
N ILE A 30 6.13 -1.21 26.04
CA ILE A 30 4.69 -1.32 25.78
C ILE A 30 4.46 -1.59 24.28
N ALA A 31 5.19 -0.92 23.41
CA ALA A 31 5.10 -1.12 21.97
C ALA A 31 5.52 -2.55 21.58
N LEU A 32 6.58 -3.11 22.15
CA LEU A 32 6.96 -4.51 21.92
C LEU A 32 5.86 -5.49 22.30
N TYR A 33 5.16 -5.25 23.40
CA TYR A 33 3.97 -6.04 23.75
C TYR A 33 2.87 -5.85 22.70
N GLY A 34 2.59 -4.63 22.27
CA GLY A 34 1.59 -4.36 21.22
C GLY A 34 1.89 -5.06 19.89
N VAL A 35 3.15 -5.19 19.52
CA VAL A 35 3.54 -5.92 18.28
C VAL A 35 3.09 -7.38 18.32
N THR A 36 3.08 -8.02 19.51
CA THR A 36 2.61 -9.43 19.63
C THR A 36 1.09 -9.59 19.44
N LEU A 37 0.34 -8.49 19.46
CA LEU A 37 -1.11 -8.48 19.27
C LEU A 37 -1.53 -8.23 17.81
N ILE A 38 -0.58 -8.04 16.90
CA ILE A 38 -0.89 -7.79 15.49
C ILE A 38 -1.48 -9.06 14.87
N THR A 39 -2.65 -8.92 14.28
CA THR A 39 -3.32 -9.97 13.49
C THR A 39 -3.25 -9.63 12.00
N MET A 40 -3.17 -10.66 11.17
CA MET A 40 -3.16 -10.52 9.70
C MET A 40 -4.56 -10.63 9.14
N GLU A 41 -4.84 -9.88 8.09
CA GLU A 41 -6.11 -9.89 7.36
C GLU A 41 -5.83 -10.20 5.88
N THR A 42 -6.32 -11.37 5.44
CA THR A 42 -6.16 -11.87 4.06
C THR A 42 -7.51 -12.11 3.37
N GLY A 43 -8.62 -11.85 4.06
CA GLY A 43 -9.97 -12.09 3.57
C GLY A 43 -10.57 -10.91 2.80
N ASN A 44 -11.84 -11.07 2.47
CA ASN A 44 -12.65 -10.12 1.70
C ASN A 44 -12.74 -8.72 2.34
N ASP A 45 -12.66 -8.65 3.68
CA ASP A 45 -12.67 -7.41 4.46
C ASP A 45 -11.52 -6.45 4.09
N THR A 46 -10.46 -6.96 3.44
CA THR A 46 -9.37 -6.14 2.92
C THR A 46 -9.82 -5.22 1.79
N TYR A 47 -10.75 -5.69 0.97
CA TYR A 47 -11.19 -5.04 -0.26
C TYR A 47 -12.55 -4.38 -0.14
N LEU A 48 -13.45 -4.95 0.67
CA LEU A 48 -14.84 -4.52 0.83
C LEU A 48 -15.11 -4.15 2.29
N ASP A 49 -15.79 -3.03 2.50
CA ASP A 49 -16.15 -2.58 3.85
C ASP A 49 -17.18 -3.54 4.45
N LYS A 50 -16.79 -4.25 5.51
CA LYS A 50 -17.61 -5.27 6.18
C LYS A 50 -18.95 -4.74 6.73
N ASP A 51 -19.03 -3.44 7.01
CA ASP A 51 -20.21 -2.78 7.54
C ASP A 51 -21.12 -2.21 6.42
N SER A 52 -20.68 -2.29 5.15
CA SER A 52 -21.52 -1.97 3.99
C SER A 52 -22.56 -3.07 3.76
N LYS A 53 -23.65 -2.73 3.07
CA LYS A 53 -24.68 -3.73 2.67
C LYS A 53 -24.05 -4.88 1.89
N GLU A 54 -23.19 -4.54 0.99
CA GLU A 54 -22.50 -5.45 0.09
C GLU A 54 -21.49 -6.31 0.85
N GLY A 55 -20.78 -5.72 1.83
CA GLY A 55 -19.86 -6.44 2.69
C GLY A 55 -20.58 -7.46 3.57
N ILE A 56 -21.69 -7.07 4.19
CA ILE A 56 -22.52 -7.97 4.99
C ILE A 56 -23.02 -9.14 4.14
N LEU A 57 -23.53 -8.86 2.93
CA LEU A 57 -24.04 -9.88 2.03
C LEU A 57 -22.94 -10.84 1.56
N ASN A 58 -21.78 -10.30 1.19
CA ASN A 58 -20.65 -11.08 0.71
C ASN A 58 -20.03 -11.95 1.82
N ASN A 59 -19.95 -11.42 3.04
CA ASN A 59 -19.48 -12.19 4.19
C ASN A 59 -20.49 -13.30 4.54
N HIS A 60 -21.78 -12.99 4.53
CA HIS A 60 -22.84 -13.99 4.71
C HIS A 60 -22.77 -15.12 3.68
N TYR A 61 -22.58 -14.75 2.39
CA TYR A 61 -22.36 -15.73 1.33
C TYR A 61 -21.12 -16.60 1.61
N THR A 62 -20.00 -15.96 1.99
CA THR A 62 -18.75 -16.68 2.27
C THR A 62 -18.90 -17.66 3.43
N ASP A 63 -19.60 -17.26 4.48
CA ASP A 63 -19.84 -18.11 5.67
C ASP A 63 -20.82 -19.26 5.40
N THR A 64 -21.80 -19.04 4.50
CA THR A 64 -22.88 -19.99 4.25
C THR A 64 -22.61 -20.94 3.09
N PHE A 65 -22.09 -20.43 1.97
CA PHE A 65 -21.99 -21.17 0.71
C PHE A 65 -20.58 -21.30 0.15
N SER A 66 -19.67 -20.39 0.50
CA SER A 66 -18.27 -20.57 0.14
C SER A 66 -17.70 -21.56 1.15
N SER A 67 -17.67 -22.81 0.74
CA SER A 67 -17.18 -23.88 1.60
C SER A 67 -15.82 -23.50 2.18
N ASN A 68 -15.70 -23.48 3.51
CA ASN A 68 -14.42 -23.54 4.21
C ASN A 68 -13.76 -24.90 3.84
N ALA A 69 -13.54 -25.12 2.55
CA ALA A 69 -13.07 -26.39 2.02
C ALA A 69 -11.59 -26.33 1.80
N LEU A 70 -10.92 -27.37 2.23
CA LEU A 70 -9.63 -27.75 1.71
C LEU A 70 -9.87 -28.67 0.51
N ILE A 71 -9.10 -28.49 -0.54
CA ILE A 71 -9.18 -29.32 -1.73
C ILE A 71 -7.85 -30.03 -1.88
N LEU A 72 -7.87 -31.38 -1.85
CA LEU A 72 -6.71 -32.15 -2.24
C LEU A 72 -6.77 -32.36 -3.74
N ILE A 73 -5.67 -32.01 -4.38
CA ILE A 73 -5.43 -32.24 -5.80
C ILE A 73 -4.55 -33.47 -5.92
N VAL A 74 -5.11 -34.54 -6.46
CA VAL A 74 -4.45 -35.82 -6.66
C VAL A 74 -4.09 -35.94 -8.14
N GLU A 75 -2.83 -35.71 -8.46
CA GLU A 75 -2.26 -35.88 -9.83
C GLU A 75 -1.79 -37.33 -10.01
N THR A 76 -2.24 -37.99 -11.06
CA THR A 76 -1.94 -39.38 -11.32
C THR A 76 -2.07 -39.72 -12.81
N GLY A 77 -1.49 -40.82 -13.27
CA GLY A 77 -1.66 -41.29 -14.64
C GLY A 77 -3.04 -41.86 -14.96
N ASP A 78 -3.78 -42.38 -13.96
CA ASP A 78 -5.15 -42.85 -14.06
C ASP A 78 -5.89 -42.61 -12.72
N PRO A 79 -6.76 -41.60 -12.63
CA PRO A 79 -7.53 -41.28 -11.42
C PRO A 79 -8.50 -42.36 -10.98
N LEU A 80 -8.84 -43.29 -11.86
CA LEU A 80 -9.73 -44.42 -11.63
C LEU A 80 -8.99 -45.76 -11.43
N ASP A 81 -7.69 -45.70 -11.17
CA ASP A 81 -6.91 -46.93 -10.81
C ASP A 81 -7.34 -47.39 -9.42
N PRO A 82 -7.65 -48.70 -9.23
CA PRO A 82 -8.03 -49.22 -7.91
C PRO A 82 -7.05 -48.94 -6.79
N GLN A 83 -5.74 -48.89 -7.06
CA GLN A 83 -4.71 -48.56 -6.05
C GLN A 83 -4.81 -47.09 -5.61
N VAL A 84 -5.05 -46.18 -6.55
CA VAL A 84 -5.24 -44.78 -6.29
C VAL A 84 -6.52 -44.55 -5.49
N LEU A 85 -7.62 -45.20 -5.87
CA LEU A 85 -8.91 -45.08 -5.19
C LEU A 85 -8.86 -45.66 -3.75
N ASN A 86 -8.20 -46.75 -3.52
CA ASN A 86 -8.00 -47.31 -2.17
C ASN A 86 -7.15 -46.39 -1.31
N HIS A 87 -6.11 -45.77 -1.88
CA HIS A 87 -5.30 -44.82 -1.16
C HIS A 87 -6.09 -43.55 -0.79
N ILE A 88 -6.93 -43.04 -1.70
CA ILE A 88 -7.83 -41.93 -1.43
C ILE A 88 -8.79 -42.28 -0.30
N GLU A 89 -9.36 -43.51 -0.29
CA GLU A 89 -10.25 -43.99 0.79
C GLU A 89 -9.57 -44.00 2.17
N GLU A 90 -8.31 -44.46 2.22
CA GLU A 90 -7.53 -44.46 3.46
C GLU A 90 -7.24 -43.03 3.91
N LEU A 91 -6.83 -42.16 2.99
CA LEU A 91 -6.56 -40.76 3.28
C LEU A 91 -7.82 -40.03 3.76
N GLU A 92 -8.98 -40.22 3.14
CA GLU A 92 -10.27 -39.65 3.57
C GLU A 92 -10.65 -40.10 4.97
N ARG A 93 -10.43 -41.38 5.31
CA ARG A 93 -10.69 -41.88 6.65
C ARG A 93 -9.82 -41.22 7.70
N ASP A 94 -8.52 -41.04 7.40
CA ASP A 94 -7.57 -40.43 8.33
C ASP A 94 -7.80 -38.92 8.48
N ILE A 95 -8.21 -38.23 7.42
CA ILE A 95 -8.59 -36.83 7.42
C ILE A 95 -9.89 -36.61 8.20
N SER A 96 -10.89 -37.49 8.03
CA SER A 96 -12.17 -37.38 8.74
C SER A 96 -12.07 -37.54 10.26
N GLN A 97 -10.92 -38.05 10.75
CA GLN A 97 -10.62 -38.17 12.19
C GLN A 97 -9.95 -36.90 12.75
N GLN A 98 -9.59 -35.95 11.90
CA GLN A 98 -8.94 -34.72 12.33
C GLN A 98 -9.95 -33.79 13.00
N GLU A 99 -9.50 -33.07 14.00
CA GLU A 99 -10.29 -32.03 14.69
C GLU A 99 -10.70 -30.92 13.71
N ASN A 100 -11.97 -30.47 13.83
CA ASN A 100 -12.57 -29.43 13.00
C ASN A 100 -12.80 -29.82 11.52
N VAL A 101 -12.75 -31.10 11.17
CA VAL A 101 -13.17 -31.65 9.88
C VAL A 101 -14.55 -32.25 10.02
N GLU A 102 -15.52 -31.83 9.20
CA GLU A 102 -16.86 -32.37 9.16
C GLU A 102 -16.93 -33.64 8.31
N GLY A 103 -16.18 -33.70 7.20
CA GLY A 103 -16.13 -34.82 6.30
C GLY A 103 -15.32 -34.54 5.02
N SER A 104 -15.26 -35.53 4.17
CA SER A 104 -14.65 -35.43 2.83
C SER A 104 -15.62 -35.93 1.77
N ALA A 105 -15.39 -35.55 0.52
CA ALA A 105 -16.13 -36.00 -0.65
C ALA A 105 -15.20 -36.13 -1.86
N SER A 106 -15.23 -37.32 -2.48
CA SER A 106 -14.43 -37.60 -3.66
C SER A 106 -15.16 -38.54 -4.65
N ILE A 107 -14.46 -38.99 -5.67
CA ILE A 107 -14.95 -40.03 -6.58
C ILE A 107 -15.21 -41.35 -5.83
N VAL A 108 -14.49 -41.62 -4.73
CA VAL A 108 -14.67 -42.83 -3.91
C VAL A 108 -16.07 -42.91 -3.32
N ASP A 109 -16.57 -41.73 -2.81
CA ASP A 109 -17.91 -41.69 -2.24
C ASP A 109 -19.01 -41.89 -3.29
N LEU A 110 -18.80 -41.35 -4.50
CA LEU A 110 -19.71 -41.57 -5.60
C LEU A 110 -19.75 -43.05 -6.04
N LEU A 111 -18.58 -43.67 -6.11
CA LEU A 111 -18.48 -45.10 -6.43
C LEU A 111 -19.13 -45.99 -5.36
N LYS A 112 -18.87 -45.69 -4.09
CA LYS A 112 -19.50 -46.43 -2.95
C LYS A 112 -21.02 -46.27 -2.96
N SER A 113 -21.52 -45.08 -3.13
CA SER A 113 -22.97 -44.83 -3.13
C SER A 113 -23.67 -45.54 -4.26
N ALA A 114 -23.04 -45.67 -5.42
CA ALA A 114 -23.56 -46.41 -6.57
C ALA A 114 -23.39 -47.95 -6.45
N ASN A 115 -22.49 -48.42 -5.57
CA ASN A 115 -22.17 -49.83 -5.40
C ASN A 115 -22.55 -50.42 -4.02
N GLY A 116 -23.64 -49.88 -3.42
CA GLY A 116 -24.14 -50.41 -2.16
C GLY A 116 -23.24 -50.21 -0.94
N GLY A 117 -22.37 -49.18 -0.95
CA GLY A 117 -21.51 -48.78 0.16
C GLY A 117 -20.12 -49.37 0.13
N VAL A 118 -19.79 -50.16 -0.87
CA VAL A 118 -18.47 -50.83 -1.02
C VAL A 118 -17.72 -50.28 -2.20
N LEU A 119 -16.41 -49.97 -2.05
CA LEU A 119 -15.56 -49.51 -3.14
C LEU A 119 -15.29 -50.66 -4.11
N PRO A 120 -15.60 -50.53 -5.41
CA PRO A 120 -15.26 -51.55 -6.43
C PRO A 120 -13.76 -51.80 -6.53
N GLN A 121 -13.33 -53.05 -6.60
CA GLN A 121 -11.91 -53.42 -6.60
C GLN A 121 -11.38 -53.70 -8.00
N SER A 122 -12.23 -53.78 -9.02
CA SER A 122 -11.80 -54.07 -10.39
C SER A 122 -12.03 -52.84 -11.29
N LYS A 123 -11.06 -52.58 -12.19
CA LYS A 123 -11.14 -51.45 -13.14
C LYS A 123 -12.41 -51.51 -14.01
N GLY A 124 -12.79 -52.72 -14.50
CA GLY A 124 -13.98 -52.87 -15.32
C GLY A 124 -15.29 -52.60 -14.61
N GLU A 125 -15.38 -52.84 -13.30
CA GLU A 125 -16.54 -52.49 -12.48
C GLU A 125 -16.57 -50.99 -12.20
N ILE A 126 -15.43 -50.37 -11.89
CA ILE A 126 -15.28 -48.92 -11.71
C ILE A 126 -15.75 -48.20 -12.98
N ASP A 127 -15.22 -48.58 -14.16
CA ASP A 127 -15.57 -47.94 -15.43
C ASP A 127 -17.08 -48.07 -15.75
N ARG A 128 -17.69 -49.21 -15.44
CA ARG A 128 -19.13 -49.41 -15.59
C ARG A 128 -19.95 -48.50 -14.70
N ILE A 129 -19.56 -48.33 -13.43
CA ILE A 129 -20.25 -47.48 -12.49
C ILE A 129 -20.05 -46.00 -12.88
N VAL A 130 -18.82 -45.57 -13.21
CA VAL A 130 -18.51 -44.21 -13.65
C VAL A 130 -19.30 -43.82 -14.90
N ALA A 131 -19.59 -44.78 -15.81
CA ALA A 131 -20.43 -44.51 -16.99
C ALA A 131 -21.91 -44.20 -16.63
N LEU A 132 -22.36 -44.58 -15.43
CA LEU A 132 -23.71 -44.26 -14.93
C LEU A 132 -23.77 -42.91 -14.19
N ILE A 133 -22.63 -42.35 -13.80
CA ILE A 133 -22.57 -41.04 -13.11
C ILE A 133 -22.78 -39.94 -14.13
N PRO A 134 -23.67 -38.97 -13.89
CA PRO A 134 -23.84 -37.81 -14.76
C PRO A 134 -22.52 -37.09 -15.01
N ALA A 135 -22.25 -36.72 -16.27
CA ALA A 135 -20.99 -36.08 -16.67
C ALA A 135 -20.64 -34.83 -15.85
N ALA A 136 -21.65 -34.03 -15.52
CA ALA A 136 -21.47 -32.83 -14.70
C ALA A 136 -20.98 -33.19 -13.26
N THR A 137 -21.56 -34.21 -12.63
CA THR A 137 -21.18 -34.67 -11.29
C THR A 137 -19.80 -35.31 -11.31
N LYS A 138 -19.46 -36.08 -12.36
CA LYS A 138 -18.14 -36.64 -12.53
C LYS A 138 -17.07 -35.55 -12.66
N ALA A 139 -17.33 -34.51 -13.44
CA ALA A 139 -16.39 -33.41 -13.69
C ALA A 139 -16.02 -32.62 -12.42
N THR A 140 -16.89 -32.62 -11.37
CA THR A 140 -16.60 -31.94 -10.10
C THR A 140 -15.53 -32.66 -9.27
N VAL A 141 -15.38 -33.97 -9.41
CA VAL A 141 -14.45 -34.81 -8.63
C VAL A 141 -13.33 -35.42 -9.48
N VAL A 142 -13.57 -35.67 -10.76
CA VAL A 142 -12.60 -36.16 -11.74
C VAL A 142 -12.64 -35.25 -12.97
N PRO A 143 -12.02 -34.06 -12.88
CA PRO A 143 -12.07 -33.07 -13.94
C PRO A 143 -11.28 -33.46 -15.20
N SER A 144 -10.32 -34.36 -15.06
CA SER A 144 -9.54 -34.87 -16.21
C SER A 144 -9.06 -36.30 -16.00
N ASN A 145 -8.47 -36.87 -17.06
CA ASN A 145 -7.90 -38.23 -17.02
C ASN A 145 -6.59 -38.35 -16.21
N VAL A 146 -6.07 -37.27 -15.69
CA VAL A 146 -4.83 -37.19 -14.91
C VAL A 146 -5.00 -36.55 -13.56
N LEU A 147 -6.26 -36.14 -13.20
CA LEU A 147 -6.53 -35.37 -12.02
C LEU A 147 -7.83 -35.81 -11.34
N THR A 148 -7.80 -36.02 -10.03
CA THR A 148 -8.98 -36.13 -9.19
C THR A 148 -8.87 -35.22 -7.99
N LEU A 149 -10.04 -34.78 -7.51
CA LEU A 149 -10.15 -33.83 -6.40
C LEU A 149 -10.82 -34.56 -5.20
N VAL A 150 -10.27 -34.27 -4.01
CA VAL A 150 -10.92 -34.63 -2.75
C VAL A 150 -11.29 -33.34 -2.02
N GLN A 151 -12.55 -33.09 -1.85
CA GLN A 151 -13.05 -31.95 -1.13
C GLN A 151 -13.18 -32.29 0.35
N ILE A 152 -12.53 -31.51 1.22
CA ILE A 152 -12.57 -31.66 2.67
C ILE A 152 -13.40 -30.50 3.20
N THR A 153 -14.49 -30.77 3.87
CA THR A 153 -15.36 -29.77 4.48
C THR A 153 -14.95 -29.59 5.92
N LEU A 154 -14.65 -28.34 6.31
CA LEU A 154 -14.39 -27.99 7.70
C LEU A 154 -15.71 -27.71 8.43
N SER A 155 -15.70 -27.86 9.75
CA SER A 155 -16.87 -27.60 10.60
C SER A 155 -17.33 -26.15 10.48
N GLU A 156 -18.61 -25.90 10.67
CA GLU A 156 -19.18 -24.54 10.60
C GLU A 156 -18.78 -23.69 11.82
N GLY A 157 -18.71 -22.36 11.62
CA GLY A 157 -18.48 -21.41 12.71
C GLY A 157 -17.08 -21.46 13.32
N LEU A 158 -16.10 -22.05 12.64
CA LEU A 158 -14.71 -22.08 13.13
C LEU A 158 -14.08 -20.69 13.16
N SER A 159 -13.35 -20.41 14.23
CA SER A 159 -12.46 -19.26 14.28
C SER A 159 -11.32 -19.42 13.26
N GLU A 160 -10.70 -18.31 12.86
CA GLU A 160 -9.54 -18.34 11.95
C GLU A 160 -8.37 -19.19 12.49
N ASP A 161 -8.17 -19.18 13.81
CA ASP A 161 -7.14 -20.03 14.44
C ASP A 161 -7.49 -21.52 14.33
N ALA A 162 -8.77 -21.88 14.45
CA ALA A 162 -9.21 -23.25 14.29
C ALA A 162 -9.13 -23.73 12.83
N LYS A 163 -9.44 -22.87 11.85
CA LYS A 163 -9.21 -23.15 10.42
C LYS A 163 -7.72 -23.36 10.12
N THR A 164 -6.86 -22.50 10.68
CA THR A 164 -5.40 -22.64 10.59
C THR A 164 -4.91 -23.96 11.17
N ALA A 165 -5.42 -24.37 12.32
CA ALA A 165 -5.07 -25.65 12.94
C ALA A 165 -5.52 -26.83 12.08
N ALA A 166 -6.75 -26.81 11.57
CA ALA A 166 -7.25 -27.85 10.65
C ALA A 166 -6.38 -27.98 9.39
N TYR A 167 -6.05 -26.86 8.76
CA TYR A 167 -5.12 -26.86 7.61
C TYR A 167 -3.76 -27.49 7.96
N LYS A 168 -3.15 -27.08 9.08
CA LYS A 168 -1.85 -27.62 9.50
C LYS A 168 -1.90 -29.12 9.80
N ASN A 169 -2.97 -29.58 10.41
CA ASN A 169 -3.18 -31.00 10.67
C ASN A 169 -3.26 -31.81 9.37
N VAL A 170 -4.11 -31.39 8.42
CA VAL A 170 -4.24 -32.03 7.11
C VAL A 170 -2.91 -31.93 6.33
N ALA A 171 -2.24 -30.79 6.35
CA ALA A 171 -0.95 -30.62 5.68
C ALA A 171 0.13 -31.53 6.25
N SER A 172 0.18 -31.70 7.58
CA SER A 172 1.13 -32.59 8.23
C SER A 172 0.83 -34.07 7.92
N LEU A 173 -0.44 -34.42 7.78
CA LEU A 173 -0.89 -35.76 7.42
C LEU A 173 -0.41 -36.10 5.99
N ILE A 174 -0.62 -35.19 5.03
CA ILE A 174 -0.17 -35.37 3.65
C ILE A 174 1.34 -35.36 3.53
N ALA A 175 2.06 -34.54 4.29
CA ALA A 175 3.51 -34.51 4.29
C ALA A 175 4.15 -35.82 4.79
N ASN A 176 3.45 -36.59 5.63
CA ASN A 176 3.88 -37.89 6.18
C ASN A 176 3.28 -39.07 5.41
N ASP A 177 2.42 -38.81 4.43
CA ASP A 177 1.80 -39.84 3.60
C ASP A 177 2.79 -40.46 2.62
N SER A 178 2.49 -41.68 2.18
CA SER A 178 3.29 -42.43 1.21
C SER A 178 2.41 -42.86 0.04
N PRO A 179 2.09 -41.97 -0.89
CA PRO A 179 1.21 -42.28 -2.00
C PRO A 179 1.79 -43.32 -2.94
N PRO A 180 0.96 -44.04 -3.68
CA PRO A 180 1.43 -45.01 -4.71
C PRO A 180 2.37 -44.35 -5.73
N PRO A 181 3.29 -45.12 -6.38
CA PRO A 181 4.20 -44.60 -7.37
C PRO A 181 3.47 -43.85 -8.50
N GLY A 182 3.92 -42.60 -8.77
CA GLY A 182 3.31 -41.76 -9.81
C GLY A 182 2.11 -40.95 -9.36
N VAL A 183 1.73 -40.99 -8.09
CA VAL A 183 0.70 -40.17 -7.48
C VAL A 183 1.36 -39.02 -6.73
N LYS A 184 0.85 -37.79 -6.94
CA LYS A 184 1.27 -36.60 -6.23
C LYS A 184 0.03 -35.94 -5.62
N ILE A 185 0.07 -35.68 -4.32
CA ILE A 185 -1.01 -35.06 -3.59
C ILE A 185 -0.57 -33.66 -3.16
N SER A 186 -1.41 -32.66 -3.40
CA SER A 186 -1.18 -31.29 -2.97
C SER A 186 -2.46 -30.69 -2.42
N ILE A 187 -2.30 -29.70 -1.51
CA ILE A 187 -3.42 -29.01 -0.87
C ILE A 187 -3.65 -27.68 -1.55
N SER A 188 -4.92 -27.39 -1.84
CA SER A 188 -5.42 -26.12 -2.35
C SER A 188 -6.76 -25.79 -1.66
N GLY A 189 -7.49 -24.82 -2.18
CA GLY A 189 -8.75 -24.34 -1.63
C GLY A 189 -8.60 -23.06 -0.82
N SER A 190 -9.70 -22.45 -0.45
CA SER A 190 -9.74 -21.10 0.15
C SER A 190 -8.95 -21.00 1.45
N THR A 191 -9.09 -21.97 2.34
CA THR A 191 -8.37 -22.01 3.63
C THR A 191 -6.85 -22.19 3.42
N ALA A 192 -6.45 -23.08 2.52
CA ALA A 192 -5.03 -23.28 2.20
C ALA A 192 -4.41 -22.03 1.59
N PHE A 193 -5.11 -21.39 0.69
CA PHE A 193 -4.69 -20.14 0.06
C PHE A 193 -4.50 -19.04 1.10
N GLN A 194 -5.47 -18.83 2.00
CA GLN A 194 -5.38 -17.80 3.05
C GLN A 194 -4.21 -18.05 4.01
N GLU A 195 -3.96 -19.29 4.42
CA GLU A 195 -2.86 -19.63 5.33
C GLU A 195 -1.48 -19.48 4.67
N GLN A 196 -1.36 -19.86 3.42
CA GLN A 196 -0.14 -19.61 2.67
C GLN A 196 0.08 -18.13 2.43
N MET A 197 -0.99 -17.37 2.13
CA MET A 197 -0.94 -15.92 2.01
C MET A 197 -0.45 -15.25 3.31
N LYS A 198 -0.97 -15.64 4.49
CA LYS A 198 -0.50 -15.15 5.79
C LYS A 198 0.99 -15.44 5.99
N THR A 199 1.43 -16.63 5.63
CA THR A 199 2.83 -17.05 5.75
C THR A 199 3.74 -16.21 4.84
N GLU A 200 3.35 -16.04 3.57
CA GLU A 200 4.09 -15.22 2.61
C GLU A 200 4.10 -13.73 2.99
N MET A 201 2.99 -13.20 3.49
CA MET A 201 2.94 -11.85 4.03
C MET A 201 3.91 -11.66 5.20
N GLY A 202 3.95 -12.60 6.14
CA GLY A 202 4.88 -12.55 7.28
C GLY A 202 6.34 -12.59 6.84
N SER A 203 6.68 -13.48 5.92
CA SER A 203 8.02 -13.63 5.34
C SER A 203 8.43 -12.37 4.58
N SER A 204 7.60 -11.91 3.66
CA SER A 204 7.85 -10.71 2.85
C SER A 204 7.99 -9.47 3.73
N MET A 205 7.15 -9.30 4.75
CA MET A 205 7.27 -8.19 5.70
C MET A 205 8.63 -8.19 6.40
N GLY A 206 9.10 -9.36 6.86
CA GLY A 206 10.42 -9.49 7.48
C GLY A 206 11.55 -9.08 6.55
N VAL A 207 11.49 -9.50 5.29
CA VAL A 207 12.45 -9.12 4.24
C VAL A 207 12.40 -7.62 3.97
N LEU A 208 11.21 -7.04 3.81
CA LEU A 208 11.03 -5.60 3.51
C LEU A 208 11.58 -4.71 4.62
N ILE A 209 11.22 -4.98 5.87
CA ILE A 209 11.72 -4.21 7.03
C ILE A 209 13.23 -4.42 7.19
N GLY A 210 13.71 -5.66 7.13
CA GLY A 210 15.12 -5.99 7.24
C GLY A 210 15.97 -5.32 6.16
N ALA A 211 15.55 -5.41 4.90
CA ALA A 211 16.22 -4.77 3.78
C ALA A 211 16.24 -3.24 3.90
N ALA A 212 15.10 -2.62 4.25
CA ALA A 212 15.03 -1.19 4.46
C ALA A 212 16.00 -0.73 5.56
N MET A 213 16.05 -1.43 6.69
CA MET A 213 16.96 -1.10 7.79
C MET A 213 18.43 -1.29 7.40
N VAL A 214 18.77 -2.35 6.68
CA VAL A 214 20.15 -2.57 6.19
C VAL A 214 20.56 -1.49 5.22
N LEU A 215 19.71 -1.17 4.23
CA LEU A 215 19.95 -0.09 3.27
C LEU A 215 20.14 1.25 3.98
N MET A 216 19.32 1.55 4.99
CA MET A 216 19.48 2.76 5.81
C MET A 216 20.81 2.81 6.53
N VAL A 217 21.25 1.71 7.14
CA VAL A 217 22.58 1.65 7.81
C VAL A 217 23.69 1.92 6.79
N VAL A 218 23.62 1.32 5.59
CA VAL A 218 24.61 1.53 4.53
C VAL A 218 24.62 2.99 4.07
N VAL A 219 23.48 3.54 3.76
CA VAL A 219 23.33 4.92 3.25
C VAL A 219 23.82 5.92 4.30
N MET A 220 23.39 5.77 5.55
CA MET A 220 23.86 6.63 6.66
C MET A 220 25.35 6.46 6.93
N GLY A 221 25.87 5.25 6.76
CA GLY A 221 27.30 4.97 6.85
C GLY A 221 28.14 5.74 5.84
N ILE A 222 27.62 5.92 4.61
CA ILE A 222 28.30 6.59 3.50
C ILE A 222 28.02 8.10 3.50
N LEU A 223 26.74 8.49 3.44
CA LEU A 223 26.36 9.89 3.21
C LEU A 223 26.49 10.76 4.47
N PHE A 224 26.24 10.19 5.66
CA PHE A 224 26.27 10.89 6.94
C PHE A 224 27.61 10.69 7.69
N SER A 225 28.66 10.34 6.97
CA SER A 225 29.98 10.01 7.56
C SER A 225 30.67 11.19 8.26
N TYR A 226 30.26 12.43 7.99
CA TYR A 226 30.81 13.64 8.58
C TYR A 226 30.31 13.90 10.01
N ALA A 227 29.15 13.37 10.40
CA ALA A 227 28.58 13.55 11.74
C ALA A 227 29.11 12.52 12.74
N SER A 228 29.17 12.91 14.01
CA SER A 228 29.39 11.99 15.13
C SER A 228 28.12 11.14 15.34
N HIS A 229 28.28 9.91 15.84
CA HIS A 229 27.15 9.01 16.14
C HIS A 229 26.13 8.87 15.00
N ARG A 230 26.62 8.82 13.76
CA ARG A 230 25.84 8.86 12.49
C ARG A 230 24.69 7.85 12.38
N PHE A 231 24.68 6.80 13.18
CA PHE A 231 23.60 5.79 13.20
C PHE A 231 22.46 6.11 14.17
N LEU A 232 22.55 7.21 14.91
CA LEU A 232 21.52 7.62 15.86
C LEU A 232 20.14 7.83 15.20
N PRO A 233 20.04 8.46 14.01
CA PRO A 233 18.77 8.55 13.28
C PRO A 233 18.16 7.17 12.99
N VAL A 234 18.96 6.20 12.54
CA VAL A 234 18.48 4.84 12.24
C VAL A 234 17.92 4.14 13.47
N LEU A 235 18.58 4.30 14.62
CA LEU A 235 18.10 3.77 15.89
C LEU A 235 16.71 4.30 16.24
N PHE A 236 16.50 5.62 16.12
CA PHE A 236 15.22 6.22 16.47
C PHE A 236 14.11 5.93 15.45
N VAL A 237 14.44 5.73 14.19
CA VAL A 237 13.49 5.20 13.21
C VAL A 237 13.06 3.77 13.57
N GLY A 238 13.99 2.91 13.97
CA GLY A 238 13.67 1.56 14.43
C GLY A 238 12.74 1.56 15.65
N ILE A 239 13.00 2.42 16.64
CA ILE A 239 12.13 2.59 17.81
C ILE A 239 10.77 3.16 17.37
N GLY A 240 10.75 4.13 16.43
CA GLY A 240 9.55 4.74 15.88
C GLY A 240 8.67 3.74 15.15
N LEU A 241 9.27 2.92 14.31
CA LEU A 241 8.59 1.83 13.61
C LEU A 241 7.97 0.83 14.61
N THR A 242 8.76 0.37 15.58
CA THR A 242 8.25 -0.56 16.60
C THR A 242 7.12 0.08 17.42
N THR A 243 7.21 1.38 17.72
CA THR A 243 6.15 2.11 18.43
C THR A 243 4.88 2.20 17.59
N ALA A 244 4.99 2.47 16.28
CA ALA A 244 3.86 2.49 15.38
C ALA A 244 3.20 1.12 15.24
N MET A 245 4.00 0.07 15.06
CA MET A 245 3.51 -1.31 15.03
C MET A 245 2.83 -1.71 16.35
N GLY A 246 3.46 -1.36 17.48
CA GLY A 246 2.88 -1.62 18.79
C GLY A 246 1.54 -0.92 19.01
N PHE A 247 1.43 0.35 18.60
CA PHE A 247 0.17 1.07 18.62
C PHE A 247 -0.89 0.41 17.72
N MET A 248 -0.49 -0.02 16.52
CA MET A 248 -1.35 -0.75 15.59
C MET A 248 -1.94 -2.01 16.25
N GLY A 249 -1.10 -2.83 16.89
CA GLY A 249 -1.56 -4.04 17.58
C GLY A 249 -2.47 -3.74 18.78
N LEU A 250 -2.13 -2.73 19.61
CA LEU A 250 -2.96 -2.31 20.74
C LEU A 250 -4.30 -1.71 20.30
N ALA A 251 -4.34 -1.04 19.15
CA ALA A 251 -5.57 -0.48 18.58
C ALA A 251 -6.39 -1.50 17.79
N GLY A 252 -5.92 -2.74 17.62
CA GLY A 252 -6.60 -3.78 16.86
C GLY A 252 -6.62 -3.52 15.35
N ILE A 253 -5.69 -2.70 14.83
CA ILE A 253 -5.55 -2.46 13.39
C ILE A 253 -4.89 -3.67 12.77
N LYS A 254 -5.60 -4.33 11.86
CA LYS A 254 -5.12 -5.56 11.22
C LYS A 254 -4.07 -5.27 10.14
N LEU A 255 -3.13 -6.19 9.99
CA LEU A 255 -2.10 -6.16 8.97
C LEU A 255 -2.66 -6.76 7.68
N ASN A 256 -2.81 -5.93 6.65
CA ASN A 256 -3.14 -6.36 5.28
C ASN A 256 -1.98 -6.07 4.32
N MET A 257 -2.13 -6.49 3.07
CA MET A 257 -1.10 -6.35 2.04
C MET A 257 -0.68 -4.88 1.82
N ALA A 258 -1.62 -3.93 1.84
CA ALA A 258 -1.27 -2.51 1.69
C ALA A 258 -0.47 -1.99 2.89
N VAL A 259 -0.87 -2.35 4.11
CA VAL A 259 -0.17 -1.95 5.34
C VAL A 259 1.27 -2.44 5.37
N MET A 260 1.57 -3.62 4.78
CA MET A 260 2.95 -4.08 4.63
C MET A 260 3.82 -3.07 3.86
N GLY A 261 3.28 -2.48 2.80
CA GLY A 261 3.96 -1.43 2.04
C GLY A 261 4.20 -0.15 2.84
N ALA A 262 3.41 0.12 3.89
CA ALA A 262 3.59 1.30 4.72
C ALA A 262 4.87 1.26 5.57
N PHE A 263 5.40 0.09 5.94
CA PHE A 263 6.58 0.00 6.81
C PHE A 263 7.86 0.54 6.18
N PRO A 264 8.27 0.15 4.96
CA PRO A 264 9.40 0.80 4.29
C PRO A 264 9.17 2.29 4.03
N VAL A 265 7.91 2.71 3.76
CA VAL A 265 7.54 4.13 3.63
C VAL A 265 7.80 4.88 4.94
N MET A 266 7.37 4.33 6.08
CA MET A 266 7.62 4.91 7.40
C MET A 266 9.12 4.98 7.73
N ILE A 267 9.90 3.95 7.36
CA ILE A 267 11.35 3.94 7.55
C ILE A 267 11.99 5.03 6.70
N GLY A 268 11.61 5.14 5.42
CA GLY A 268 12.15 6.12 4.49
C GLY A 268 11.83 7.56 4.87
N LEU A 269 10.58 7.88 5.22
CA LEU A 269 10.19 9.21 5.65
C LEU A 269 10.64 9.52 7.09
N GLY A 270 10.61 8.53 7.96
CA GLY A 270 11.02 8.70 9.36
C GLY A 270 12.49 9.03 9.54
N ILE A 271 13.37 8.52 8.66
CA ILE A 271 14.81 8.81 8.75
C ILE A 271 15.10 10.29 8.47
N ASP A 272 14.30 10.94 7.64
CA ASP A 272 14.44 12.35 7.30
C ASP A 272 14.41 13.22 8.56
N TYR A 273 13.47 13.00 9.45
CA TYR A 273 13.38 13.74 10.72
C TYR A 273 14.62 13.51 11.56
N GLY A 274 15.09 12.26 11.65
CA GLY A 274 16.30 11.92 12.35
C GLY A 274 17.54 12.64 11.80
N ILE A 275 17.68 12.68 10.47
CA ILE A 275 18.80 13.36 9.80
C ILE A 275 18.74 14.87 10.05
N GLN A 276 17.57 15.49 9.94
CA GLN A 276 17.40 16.93 10.12
C GLN A 276 17.73 17.37 11.55
N PHE A 277 17.19 16.69 12.56
CA PHE A 277 17.50 16.99 13.95
C PHE A 277 18.97 16.74 14.28
N HIS A 278 19.54 15.65 13.79
CA HIS A 278 20.95 15.33 14.06
C HIS A 278 21.90 16.30 13.35
N ALA A 279 21.64 16.61 12.09
CA ALA A 279 22.46 17.57 11.33
C ALA A 279 22.43 18.97 11.97
N ARG A 280 21.26 19.44 12.42
CA ARG A 280 21.15 20.71 13.10
C ARG A 280 21.85 20.70 14.46
N LEU A 281 21.71 19.63 15.22
CA LEU A 281 22.41 19.47 16.49
C LEU A 281 23.92 19.48 16.31
N ASP A 282 24.46 18.80 15.29
CA ASP A 282 25.89 18.79 14.94
C ASP A 282 26.37 20.20 14.58
N GLU A 283 25.60 20.94 13.76
CA GLU A 283 25.90 22.32 13.38
C GLU A 283 25.96 23.26 14.61
N GLU A 284 24.96 23.22 15.47
CA GLU A 284 24.86 24.10 16.63
C GLU A 284 25.85 23.71 17.74
N SER A 285 26.17 22.44 17.90
CA SER A 285 27.17 21.96 18.85
C SER A 285 28.60 22.43 18.50
N ARG A 286 28.85 22.88 17.26
CA ARG A 286 30.13 23.52 16.83
C ARG A 286 30.22 24.97 17.27
N LYS A 287 29.06 25.63 17.49
CA LYS A 287 28.98 27.07 17.78
C LYS A 287 28.97 27.37 19.27
N GLY A 288 28.56 26.39 20.11
CA GLY A 288 28.40 26.62 21.55
C GLY A 288 28.22 25.33 22.37
N PRO A 289 27.91 25.47 23.66
CA PRO A 289 27.68 24.34 24.56
C PRO A 289 26.45 23.50 24.13
N LEU A 290 26.47 22.23 24.47
CA LEU A 290 25.44 21.25 24.09
C LEU A 290 24.02 21.68 24.51
N ASP A 291 23.88 22.25 25.72
CA ASP A 291 22.56 22.71 26.22
C ASP A 291 21.93 23.78 25.27
N GLN A 292 22.78 24.70 24.79
CA GLN A 292 22.35 25.72 23.86
C GLN A 292 22.05 25.12 22.47
N ALA A 293 22.88 24.19 22.02
CA ALA A 293 22.70 23.48 20.75
C ALA A 293 21.35 22.72 20.75
N VAL A 294 21.03 22.02 21.84
CA VAL A 294 19.74 21.34 22.01
C VAL A 294 18.58 22.32 22.01
N LEU A 295 18.69 23.44 22.74
CA LEU A 295 17.66 24.46 22.79
C LEU A 295 17.37 25.01 21.39
N VAL A 296 18.40 25.42 20.64
CA VAL A 296 18.25 25.97 19.28
C VAL A 296 17.71 24.93 18.32
N THR A 297 18.19 23.69 18.39
CA THR A 297 17.72 22.60 17.53
C THR A 297 16.22 22.35 17.73
N ILE A 298 15.78 22.23 18.98
CA ILE A 298 14.37 21.95 19.28
C ILE A 298 13.47 23.15 18.95
N THR A 299 13.89 24.38 19.27
CA THR A 299 13.03 25.56 19.10
C THR A 299 12.97 26.08 17.66
N ARG A 300 14.02 25.89 16.85
CA ARG A 300 14.09 26.36 15.47
C ARG A 300 13.70 25.28 14.47
N THR A 301 14.32 24.09 14.60
CA THR A 301 14.08 23.00 13.65
C THR A 301 12.81 22.21 14.00
N GLY A 302 12.46 22.11 15.29
CA GLY A 302 11.27 21.38 15.73
C GLY A 302 9.98 21.83 15.04
N PRO A 303 9.61 23.12 15.09
CA PRO A 303 8.40 23.60 14.40
C PRO A 303 8.45 23.41 12.88
N ALA A 304 9.58 23.69 12.22
CA ALA A 304 9.71 23.58 10.77
C ALA A 304 9.49 22.13 10.29
N VAL A 305 10.13 21.18 10.95
CA VAL A 305 9.95 19.74 10.65
C VAL A 305 8.54 19.28 11.01
N MET A 306 7.93 19.82 12.10
CA MET A 306 6.54 19.53 12.44
C MET A 306 5.57 19.96 11.33
N TYR A 307 5.76 21.16 10.77
CA TYR A 307 4.89 21.62 9.68
C TYR A 307 5.06 20.78 8.43
N ALA A 308 6.29 20.39 8.09
CA ALA A 308 6.58 19.48 7.00
C ALA A 308 5.90 18.10 7.22
N MET A 309 6.06 17.52 8.40
CA MET A 309 5.41 16.27 8.81
C MET A 309 3.88 16.37 8.75
N LEU A 310 3.28 17.45 9.24
CA LEU A 310 1.84 17.64 9.18
C LEU A 310 1.33 17.78 7.74
N ALA A 311 2.08 18.44 6.85
CA ALA A 311 1.74 18.50 5.43
C ALA A 311 1.76 17.11 4.78
N THR A 312 2.73 16.27 5.15
CA THR A 312 2.77 14.86 4.70
C THR A 312 1.56 14.08 5.24
N CYS A 313 1.18 14.30 6.50
CA CYS A 313 -0.04 13.70 7.07
C CYS A 313 -1.31 14.11 6.32
N MET A 314 -1.40 15.36 5.79
CA MET A 314 -2.56 15.78 4.98
C MET A 314 -2.68 14.94 3.70
N GLY A 315 -1.56 14.56 3.08
CA GLY A 315 -1.55 13.62 1.96
C GLY A 315 -2.12 12.24 2.33
N PHE A 316 -1.75 11.70 3.50
CA PHE A 316 -2.30 10.43 3.98
C PHE A 316 -3.76 10.53 4.44
N ILE A 317 -4.19 11.67 5.02
CA ILE A 317 -5.59 11.91 5.38
C ILE A 317 -6.49 11.87 4.14
N ALA A 318 -6.01 12.33 3.00
CA ALA A 318 -6.78 12.28 1.76
C ALA A 318 -7.18 10.84 1.34
N MET A 319 -6.45 9.82 1.78
CA MET A 319 -6.76 8.41 1.48
C MET A 319 -8.02 7.92 2.21
N PHE A 320 -8.48 8.60 3.27
CA PHE A 320 -9.70 8.21 3.98
C PHE A 320 -10.99 8.40 3.16
N ILE A 321 -10.94 9.16 2.05
CA ILE A 321 -12.07 9.27 1.13
C ILE A 321 -12.30 8.01 0.31
N SER A 322 -11.31 7.10 0.23
CA SER A 322 -11.43 5.87 -0.53
C SER A 322 -12.48 4.93 0.08
N ASN A 323 -13.24 4.28 -0.78
CA ASN A 323 -14.17 3.22 -0.39
C ASN A 323 -13.47 1.88 -0.11
N ILE A 324 -12.19 1.77 -0.45
CA ILE A 324 -11.40 0.54 -0.31
C ILE A 324 -10.71 0.54 1.07
N PRO A 325 -11.06 -0.40 1.99
CA PRO A 325 -10.55 -0.41 3.35
C PRO A 325 -9.01 -0.48 3.44
N MET A 326 -8.37 -1.26 2.58
CA MET A 326 -6.91 -1.39 2.58
C MET A 326 -6.19 -0.06 2.32
N ILE A 327 -6.75 0.83 1.50
CA ILE A 327 -6.19 2.17 1.24
C ILE A 327 -6.30 3.04 2.49
N ARG A 328 -7.45 3.01 3.16
CA ARG A 328 -7.67 3.73 4.43
C ARG A 328 -6.71 3.25 5.51
N SER A 329 -6.53 1.94 5.64
CA SER A 329 -5.61 1.32 6.61
C SER A 329 -4.16 1.70 6.33
N PHE A 330 -3.73 1.71 5.05
CA PHE A 330 -2.40 2.17 4.64
C PHE A 330 -2.15 3.62 5.07
N GLY A 331 -3.08 4.54 4.75
CA GLY A 331 -2.96 5.95 5.12
C GLY A 331 -2.90 6.15 6.64
N LEU A 332 -3.73 5.43 7.40
CA LEU A 332 -3.76 5.50 8.86
C LEU A 332 -2.43 5.05 9.47
N VAL A 333 -1.95 3.87 9.07
CA VAL A 333 -0.72 3.29 9.63
C VAL A 333 0.50 4.12 9.24
N ALA A 334 0.58 4.59 8.00
CA ALA A 334 1.65 5.48 7.55
C ALA A 334 1.69 6.77 8.37
N MET A 335 0.53 7.39 8.63
CA MET A 335 0.41 8.61 9.43
C MET A 335 0.86 8.37 10.88
N ILE A 336 0.40 7.29 11.52
CA ILE A 336 0.83 6.90 12.88
C ILE A 336 2.34 6.72 12.94
N GLY A 337 2.92 6.05 11.94
CA GLY A 337 4.35 5.80 11.85
C GLY A 337 5.17 7.06 11.72
N ILE A 338 4.78 7.95 10.83
CA ILE A 338 5.47 9.23 10.59
C ILE A 338 5.43 10.11 11.85
N ILE A 339 4.28 10.23 12.50
CA ILE A 339 4.13 10.99 13.75
C ILE A 339 5.01 10.37 14.86
N SER A 340 5.02 9.04 14.97
CA SER A 340 5.85 8.34 15.96
C SER A 340 7.35 8.58 15.72
N CYS A 341 7.80 8.48 14.47
CA CYS A 341 9.19 8.75 14.08
C CYS A 341 9.57 10.21 14.35
N TYR A 342 8.70 11.18 14.03
CA TYR A 342 8.94 12.59 14.32
C TYR A 342 9.12 12.85 15.83
N ILE A 343 8.18 12.37 16.66
CA ILE A 343 8.23 12.57 18.12
C ILE A 343 9.51 11.96 18.69
N LEU A 344 9.84 10.75 18.26
CA LEU A 344 11.02 10.06 18.76
C LEU A 344 12.33 10.67 18.25
N ALA A 345 12.38 11.21 17.05
CA ALA A 345 13.53 11.95 16.57
C ALA A 345 13.73 13.28 17.31
N LEU A 346 12.63 14.04 17.50
CA LEU A 346 12.63 15.32 18.22
C LEU A 346 13.10 15.17 19.68
N VAL A 347 12.61 14.15 20.37
CA VAL A 347 12.88 13.95 21.80
C VAL A 347 14.11 13.08 22.00
N GLY A 348 14.25 12.01 21.25
CA GLY A 348 15.24 10.97 21.47
C GLY A 348 16.64 11.38 21.06
N ILE A 349 16.83 12.02 19.90
CA ILE A 349 18.18 12.42 19.42
C ILE A 349 18.85 13.38 20.40
N PRO A 350 18.21 14.49 20.83
CA PRO A 350 18.81 15.38 21.82
C PRO A 350 19.04 14.71 23.18
N THR A 351 18.11 13.84 23.60
CA THR A 351 18.24 13.12 24.89
C THR A 351 19.46 12.20 24.90
N ILE A 352 19.66 11.40 23.86
CA ILE A 352 20.83 10.51 23.76
C ILE A 352 22.11 11.31 23.55
N ALA A 353 22.05 12.42 22.81
CA ALA A 353 23.20 13.31 22.68
C ALA A 353 23.69 13.83 24.06
N HIS A 354 22.78 14.19 24.96
CA HIS A 354 23.10 14.56 26.33
C HIS A 354 23.73 13.40 27.13
N LEU A 355 23.12 12.20 27.03
CA LEU A 355 23.61 11.03 27.77
C LEU A 355 25.00 10.57 27.30
N LEU A 356 25.31 10.73 26.00
CA LEU A 356 26.60 10.36 25.41
C LEU A 356 27.61 11.49 25.41
N HIS A 357 27.28 12.67 25.97
CA HIS A 357 28.13 13.86 25.94
C HIS A 357 28.61 14.18 24.53
N TYR A 358 27.67 14.39 23.63
CA TYR A 358 27.91 14.55 22.20
C TYR A 358 28.98 15.61 21.89
N THR A 359 29.96 15.23 21.09
CA THR A 359 30.98 16.13 20.56
C THR A 359 31.02 16.01 19.04
N PRO A 360 30.95 17.13 18.32
CA PRO A 360 31.02 17.11 16.85
C PRO A 360 32.42 16.67 16.38
N LYS A 361 32.49 16.02 15.21
CA LYS A 361 33.78 15.68 14.59
C LYS A 361 34.48 16.94 14.12
N PRO A 362 35.81 17.09 14.33
CA PRO A 362 36.58 18.23 13.82
C PRO A 362 36.55 18.18 12.30
N GLN A 363 36.17 19.30 11.68
CA GLN A 363 36.29 19.52 10.24
C GLN A 363 37.55 20.31 9.92
N LYS A 364 38.06 20.18 8.69
CA LYS A 364 39.25 20.94 8.26
C LYS A 364 39.10 22.46 8.41
N THR A 365 37.91 22.98 8.35
CA THR A 365 37.56 24.39 8.53
C THR A 365 37.69 24.85 9.98
N ASP A 366 37.42 23.95 10.95
CA ASP A 366 37.47 24.28 12.38
C ASP A 366 38.91 24.44 12.86
N LEU A 367 39.87 23.78 12.19
CA LEU A 367 41.29 23.98 12.42
C LEU A 367 41.79 25.40 12.01
N CYS A 368 41.14 26.01 11.02
CA CYS A 368 41.52 27.37 10.58
C CYS A 368 41.01 28.45 11.54
N TYR A 369 39.84 28.25 12.18
CA TYR A 369 39.31 29.16 13.18
C TYR A 369 40.07 29.11 14.52
N ALA A 370 40.61 27.96 14.84
CA ALA A 370 41.37 27.76 16.10
C ALA A 370 42.79 28.38 16.05
N VAL A 371 43.29 28.70 14.82
CA VAL A 371 44.68 29.21 14.61
C VAL A 371 44.74 30.73 14.25
N GLY A 372 43.58 31.40 14.14
CA GLY A 372 43.45 32.84 13.87
C GLY A 372 43.41 33.16 12.37
N GLU A 373 42.62 34.19 12.03
CA GLU A 373 42.38 34.69 10.64
C GLU A 373 43.63 35.19 9.90
N GLY A 374 44.55 34.39 9.61
CA GLY A 374 45.76 34.75 8.87
C GLY A 374 46.66 33.58 8.51
N ALA A 375 46.37 32.40 9.12
CA ALA A 375 47.30 31.27 9.01
C ALA A 375 46.87 30.22 7.94
N CYS A 376 45.77 30.40 7.26
CA CYS A 376 45.27 29.39 6.30
C CYS A 376 45.93 29.48 4.91
N ASP A 377 46.66 30.57 4.62
CA ASP A 377 47.31 30.74 3.31
C ASP A 377 48.77 30.26 3.27
N TYR A 378 49.35 29.87 4.41
CA TYR A 378 50.74 29.47 4.43
C TYR A 378 51.04 28.32 5.45
N VAL A 379 51.08 27.11 4.95
CA VAL A 379 51.80 26.00 5.58
C VAL A 379 53.08 25.78 4.81
N PRO A 380 54.25 26.19 5.32
CA PRO A 380 55.53 25.85 4.69
C PRO A 380 55.85 24.38 4.98
N SER A 381 55.78 23.55 3.96
CA SER A 381 56.44 22.23 4.05
C SER A 381 57.98 22.48 4.04
N GLN A 382 58.58 22.38 5.22
CA GLN A 382 60.03 22.18 5.27
C GLN A 382 60.35 20.74 4.87
N THR A 383 60.67 20.57 3.61
CA THR A 383 61.65 19.56 3.13
C THR A 383 62.38 20.12 1.93
N ASN A 384 63.69 20.12 2.03
CA ASN A 384 64.64 20.57 1.03
C ASN A 384 64.48 19.89 -0.35
N GLY A 385 64.67 20.67 -1.37
CA GLY A 385 65.20 20.15 -2.62
C GLY A 385 64.40 20.40 -3.89
N THR A 386 64.87 21.39 -4.68
CA THR A 386 64.85 21.49 -6.16
C THR A 386 63.55 21.53 -6.97
N ALA A 387 63.45 22.71 -7.63
CA ALA A 387 62.92 22.92 -8.98
C ALA A 387 61.43 22.72 -9.29
N GLY A 388 60.76 23.85 -9.45
CA GLY A 388 59.82 24.20 -10.50
C GLY A 388 58.86 23.09 -11.00
N LYS A 389 57.63 23.13 -10.54
CA LYS A 389 56.47 22.77 -11.40
C LYS A 389 55.21 23.48 -10.87
N LYS A 390 54.50 24.07 -11.81
CA LYS A 390 53.25 24.80 -11.68
C LYS A 390 52.32 24.15 -10.66
N ALA A 391 51.88 24.91 -9.65
CA ALA A 391 50.77 24.55 -8.77
C ALA A 391 49.52 24.40 -9.63
N GLN A 392 49.16 23.18 -9.98
CA GLN A 392 47.87 22.84 -10.50
C GLN A 392 46.86 23.10 -9.39
N LYS A 393 46.07 24.14 -9.55
CA LYS A 393 44.80 24.36 -8.82
C LYS A 393 43.93 23.13 -9.03
N LYS A 394 44.05 22.10 -8.17
CA LYS A 394 43.03 21.04 -8.05
C LYS A 394 41.80 21.73 -7.49
N SER A 395 40.90 22.14 -8.37
CA SER A 395 39.52 22.45 -8.03
C SER A 395 38.95 21.19 -7.38
N SER A 396 38.92 21.14 -6.05
CA SER A 396 38.18 20.08 -5.35
C SER A 396 36.70 20.32 -5.66
N TRP A 397 36.14 19.47 -6.52
CA TRP A 397 34.73 19.46 -6.79
C TRP A 397 33.99 19.23 -5.45
N SER A 398 33.23 20.23 -4.97
CA SER A 398 32.42 20.17 -3.78
C SER A 398 30.96 20.18 -4.20
N TYR A 399 30.21 19.18 -3.75
CA TYR A 399 28.78 19.05 -4.06
C TYR A 399 28.00 20.31 -3.67
N GLY A 400 28.29 20.90 -2.50
CA GLY A 400 27.69 22.16 -2.08
C GLY A 400 27.95 23.32 -3.05
N LYS A 401 29.15 23.45 -3.62
CA LYS A 401 29.44 24.46 -4.66
C LYS A 401 28.63 24.21 -5.92
N PHE A 402 28.52 22.96 -6.36
CA PHE A 402 27.70 22.59 -7.51
C PHE A 402 26.23 23.00 -7.33
N LEU A 403 25.63 22.70 -6.16
CA LEU A 403 24.28 23.13 -5.83
C LEU A 403 24.12 24.64 -5.84
N THR A 404 25.08 25.34 -5.24
CA THR A 404 25.10 26.81 -5.21
C THR A 404 25.17 27.43 -6.61
N ASP A 405 26.08 26.95 -7.46
CA ASP A 405 26.25 27.46 -8.82
C ASP A 405 25.01 27.22 -9.70
N ILE A 406 24.36 26.05 -9.54
CA ILE A 406 23.12 25.73 -10.24
C ILE A 406 21.97 26.60 -9.75
N SER A 407 21.79 26.76 -8.44
CA SER A 407 20.69 27.55 -7.88
C SER A 407 20.75 29.00 -8.33
N VAL A 408 21.96 29.59 -8.42
CA VAL A 408 22.16 30.95 -8.97
C VAL A 408 21.77 31.03 -10.44
N LYS A 409 22.15 30.03 -11.25
CA LYS A 409 21.76 30.02 -12.67
C LYS A 409 20.26 29.91 -12.85
N ILE A 410 19.62 29.07 -12.04
CA ILE A 410 18.17 28.89 -12.02
C ILE A 410 17.48 30.19 -11.59
N ALA A 411 17.94 30.79 -10.50
CA ALA A 411 17.35 32.03 -9.98
C ALA A 411 17.46 33.21 -10.99
N LYS A 412 18.53 33.26 -11.79
CA LYS A 412 18.69 34.30 -12.84
C LYS A 412 17.80 34.06 -14.08
N ASN A 413 17.48 32.79 -14.40
CA ASN A 413 16.69 32.42 -15.58
C ASN A 413 15.64 31.33 -15.21
N PRO A 414 14.59 31.67 -14.43
CA PRO A 414 13.64 30.68 -13.93
C PRO A 414 12.66 30.20 -15.01
N LEU A 415 12.29 31.04 -15.98
CA LEU A 415 11.22 30.79 -16.94
C LEU A 415 11.43 29.55 -17.82
N PRO A 416 12.60 29.30 -18.43
CA PRO A 416 12.78 28.10 -19.27
C PRO A 416 12.60 26.81 -18.51
N ILE A 417 13.06 26.75 -17.25
CA ILE A 417 12.95 25.55 -16.42
C ILE A 417 11.48 25.30 -16.06
N LEU A 418 10.76 26.35 -15.65
CA LEU A 418 9.34 26.25 -15.31
C LEU A 418 8.48 25.88 -16.52
N LEU A 419 8.83 26.40 -17.72
CA LEU A 419 8.10 26.05 -18.95
C LEU A 419 8.30 24.57 -19.33
N ILE A 420 9.54 24.09 -19.31
CA ILE A 420 9.83 22.67 -19.63
C ILE A 420 9.17 21.77 -18.58
N ALA A 421 9.35 22.08 -17.31
CA ALA A 421 8.78 21.29 -16.22
C ALA A 421 7.23 21.27 -16.28
N GLY A 422 6.63 22.42 -16.54
CA GLY A 422 5.18 22.55 -16.69
C GLY A 422 4.63 21.85 -17.94
N MET A 423 5.37 21.86 -19.04
CA MET A 423 4.99 21.14 -20.27
C MET A 423 4.95 19.63 -20.02
N VAL A 424 5.98 19.06 -19.41
CA VAL A 424 6.01 17.63 -19.07
C VAL A 424 4.88 17.26 -18.11
N ALA A 425 4.63 18.12 -17.12
CA ALA A 425 3.50 17.89 -16.18
C ALA A 425 2.16 17.96 -16.88
N PHE A 426 1.96 18.91 -17.80
CA PHE A 426 0.74 19.02 -18.59
C PHE A 426 0.50 17.76 -19.44
N ILE A 427 1.54 17.26 -20.11
CA ILE A 427 1.48 15.98 -20.84
C ILE A 427 1.09 14.85 -19.89
N GLY A 428 1.67 14.81 -18.68
CA GLY A 428 1.35 13.82 -17.67
C GLY A 428 -0.13 13.79 -17.28
N PHE A 429 -0.73 14.95 -17.04
CA PHE A 429 -2.17 15.03 -16.73
C PHE A 429 -3.06 14.62 -17.90
N GLN A 430 -2.62 14.79 -19.15
CA GLN A 430 -3.38 14.31 -20.33
C GLN A 430 -3.26 12.78 -20.51
N ILE A 431 -2.16 12.19 -20.10
CA ILE A 431 -1.91 10.75 -20.22
C ILE A 431 -2.48 9.98 -19.03
N ASP A 432 -2.59 10.60 -17.85
CA ASP A 432 -3.03 9.94 -16.61
C ASP A 432 -4.31 9.11 -16.73
N PRO A 433 -5.37 9.58 -17.43
CA PRO A 433 -6.58 8.78 -17.65
C PRO A 433 -6.38 7.56 -18.58
N GLN A 434 -5.25 7.50 -19.31
CA GLN A 434 -4.93 6.41 -20.23
C GLN A 434 -4.11 5.30 -19.55
N ILE A 435 -3.64 5.52 -18.32
CA ILE A 435 -2.94 4.50 -17.55
C ILE A 435 -3.95 3.43 -17.14
N PRO A 436 -3.74 2.15 -17.52
CA PRO A 436 -4.68 1.08 -17.21
C PRO A 436 -4.78 0.85 -15.70
N ILE A 437 -5.91 0.31 -15.26
CA ILE A 437 -6.06 -0.24 -13.92
C ILE A 437 -5.58 -1.69 -13.96
N GLU A 438 -4.88 -2.15 -12.92
CA GLU A 438 -4.45 -3.53 -12.79
C GLU A 438 -5.66 -4.45 -12.66
N THR A 439 -5.83 -5.32 -13.63
CA THR A 439 -7.00 -6.21 -13.75
C THR A 439 -6.65 -7.68 -13.55
N SER A 440 -5.37 -7.99 -13.34
CA SER A 440 -4.91 -9.35 -13.13
C SER A 440 -4.92 -9.73 -11.65
N GLU A 441 -5.61 -10.82 -11.28
CA GLU A 441 -5.52 -11.41 -9.94
C GLU A 441 -4.07 -11.78 -9.57
N ASN A 442 -3.28 -12.12 -10.58
CA ASN A 442 -1.87 -12.47 -10.43
C ASN A 442 -1.01 -11.34 -9.87
N ALA A 443 -1.44 -10.08 -9.99
CA ALA A 443 -0.72 -8.94 -9.44
C ALA A 443 -0.80 -8.88 -7.89
N PHE A 444 -1.81 -9.52 -7.31
CA PHE A 444 -2.07 -9.50 -5.87
C PHE A 444 -1.43 -10.67 -5.11
N VAL A 445 -0.92 -11.67 -5.80
CA VAL A 445 -0.45 -12.93 -5.21
C VAL A 445 0.95 -13.25 -5.73
N PRO A 446 1.88 -13.74 -4.88
CA PRO A 446 3.17 -14.23 -5.35
C PRO A 446 2.99 -15.38 -6.35
N GLY A 447 3.66 -15.29 -7.49
CA GLY A 447 3.51 -16.28 -8.58
C GLY A 447 4.01 -17.67 -8.25
N ASP A 448 4.90 -17.80 -7.27
CA ASP A 448 5.51 -19.05 -6.81
C ASP A 448 4.80 -19.66 -5.59
N MET A 449 3.72 -19.04 -5.10
CA MET A 449 2.94 -19.57 -3.97
C MET A 449 2.34 -20.94 -4.31
N PRO A 450 2.59 -22.01 -3.51
CA PRO A 450 2.18 -23.36 -3.87
C PRO A 450 0.69 -23.51 -4.18
N ALA A 451 -0.19 -22.92 -3.36
CA ALA A 451 -1.64 -22.98 -3.59
C ALA A 451 -2.04 -22.34 -4.91
N LYS A 452 -1.38 -21.23 -5.30
CA LYS A 452 -1.60 -20.57 -6.59
C LYS A 452 -1.13 -21.43 -7.75
N VAL A 453 0.09 -21.96 -7.68
CA VAL A 453 0.65 -22.84 -8.73
C VAL A 453 -0.25 -24.04 -8.96
N GLN A 454 -0.83 -24.61 -7.90
CA GLN A 454 -1.77 -25.74 -8.04
C GLN A 454 -3.11 -25.30 -8.63
N MET A 455 -3.63 -24.15 -8.23
CA MET A 455 -4.86 -23.59 -8.82
C MET A 455 -4.67 -23.27 -10.31
N ASP A 456 -3.56 -22.67 -10.69
CA ASP A 456 -3.23 -22.35 -12.10
C ASP A 456 -3.16 -23.64 -12.96
N LYS A 457 -2.65 -24.74 -12.40
CA LYS A 457 -2.68 -26.05 -13.09
C LYS A 457 -4.11 -26.58 -13.29
N VAL A 458 -4.94 -26.51 -12.25
CA VAL A 458 -6.34 -26.92 -12.33
C VAL A 458 -7.08 -26.06 -13.36
N THR A 459 -6.86 -24.75 -13.32
CA THR A 459 -7.41 -23.80 -14.30
C THR A 459 -6.94 -24.14 -15.73
N GLY A 460 -5.66 -24.45 -15.93
CA GLY A 460 -5.14 -24.86 -17.22
C GLY A 460 -5.77 -26.17 -17.78
N ILE A 461 -6.22 -27.06 -16.91
CA ILE A 461 -6.89 -28.31 -17.29
C ILE A 461 -8.39 -28.07 -17.58
N LEU A 462 -9.05 -27.26 -16.75
CA LEU A 462 -10.50 -27.00 -16.83
C LEU A 462 -10.85 -25.90 -17.82
N GLY A 463 -9.86 -25.07 -18.24
CA GLY A 463 -10.04 -23.89 -19.08
C GLY A 463 -10.38 -22.63 -18.28
N SER A 464 -11.06 -22.74 -17.17
CA SER A 464 -11.28 -21.68 -16.19
C SER A 464 -11.76 -22.29 -14.87
N THR A 465 -11.42 -21.64 -13.76
CA THR A 465 -11.98 -21.91 -12.41
C THR A 465 -12.74 -20.72 -11.86
N SER A 466 -12.88 -19.66 -12.65
CA SER A 466 -13.59 -18.45 -12.26
C SER A 466 -15.09 -18.64 -12.37
N THR A 467 -15.82 -18.15 -11.37
CA THR A 467 -17.28 -18.20 -11.34
C THR A 467 -17.87 -16.82 -11.07
N ALA A 468 -18.99 -16.52 -11.72
CA ALA A 468 -19.84 -15.40 -11.37
C ALA A 468 -20.96 -15.96 -10.47
N ASP A 469 -20.85 -15.66 -9.19
CA ASP A 469 -21.75 -16.21 -8.18
C ASP A 469 -22.84 -15.20 -7.80
N PHE A 470 -24.08 -15.70 -7.67
CA PHE A 470 -25.23 -14.91 -7.25
C PHE A 470 -25.94 -15.59 -6.10
N ILE A 471 -26.18 -14.86 -5.02
CA ILE A 471 -27.01 -15.33 -3.92
C ILE A 471 -28.48 -15.01 -4.22
N ILE A 472 -29.33 -15.99 -3.95
CA ILE A 472 -30.78 -15.89 -4.06
C ILE A 472 -31.33 -15.85 -2.65
N GLN A 473 -32.11 -14.84 -2.32
CA GLN A 473 -32.70 -14.70 -0.99
C GLN A 473 -34.21 -14.43 -1.09
N GLY A 474 -34.96 -15.07 -0.22
CA GLY A 474 -36.42 -14.86 -0.14
C GLY A 474 -37.11 -15.91 0.72
N SER A 475 -38.41 -15.73 0.93
CA SER A 475 -39.20 -16.61 1.82
C SER A 475 -39.46 -18.01 1.25
N ARG A 476 -39.20 -18.20 -0.06
CA ARG A 476 -39.60 -19.44 -0.78
C ARG A 476 -38.70 -19.74 -1.96
N VAL A 477 -37.39 -19.89 -1.69
CA VAL A 477 -36.41 -20.18 -2.76
C VAL A 477 -36.62 -21.58 -3.37
N THR A 478 -37.21 -22.50 -2.62
CA THR A 478 -37.51 -23.88 -3.04
C THR A 478 -38.94 -24.05 -3.59
N ASP A 479 -39.71 -22.97 -3.82
CA ASP A 479 -41.00 -23.07 -4.48
C ASP A 479 -40.84 -23.31 -5.98
N LEU A 480 -41.80 -23.98 -6.57
CA LEU A 480 -41.77 -24.37 -7.98
C LEU A 480 -41.60 -23.18 -8.92
N ASP A 481 -42.31 -22.08 -8.67
CA ASP A 481 -42.23 -20.87 -9.48
C ASP A 481 -40.79 -20.25 -9.45
N THR A 482 -40.16 -20.27 -8.28
CA THR A 482 -38.79 -19.77 -8.14
C THR A 482 -37.77 -20.68 -8.85
N VAL A 483 -37.91 -21.99 -8.71
CA VAL A 483 -37.07 -22.98 -9.34
C VAL A 483 -37.20 -22.96 -10.88
N GLN A 484 -38.42 -22.75 -11.40
CA GLN A 484 -38.68 -22.58 -12.85
C GLN A 484 -38.09 -21.28 -13.36
N TRP A 485 -38.29 -20.17 -12.65
CA TRP A 485 -37.67 -18.88 -13.00
C TRP A 485 -36.14 -18.97 -12.99
N LEU A 486 -35.58 -19.65 -11.99
CA LEU A 486 -34.14 -19.83 -11.88
C LEU A 486 -33.57 -20.61 -13.08
N LYS A 487 -34.33 -21.63 -13.56
CA LYS A 487 -33.95 -22.31 -14.80
C LYS A 487 -33.99 -21.40 -16.00
N GLU A 488 -35.05 -20.61 -16.14
CA GLU A 488 -35.20 -19.64 -17.23
C GLU A 488 -34.08 -18.61 -17.22
N PHE A 489 -33.73 -18.09 -16.06
CA PHE A 489 -32.61 -17.16 -15.88
C PHE A 489 -31.28 -17.81 -16.27
N GLN A 490 -30.99 -19.04 -15.83
CA GLN A 490 -29.79 -19.77 -16.23
C GLN A 490 -29.69 -19.94 -17.75
N ASP A 491 -30.78 -20.39 -18.37
CA ASP A 491 -30.82 -20.64 -19.80
C ASP A 491 -30.68 -19.33 -20.59
N TYR A 492 -31.28 -18.25 -20.11
CA TYR A 492 -31.18 -16.92 -20.73
C TYR A 492 -29.74 -16.41 -20.70
N GLU A 493 -29.09 -16.43 -19.53
CA GLU A 493 -27.71 -15.94 -19.37
C GLU A 493 -26.74 -16.74 -20.23
N LEU A 494 -26.83 -18.07 -20.25
CA LEU A 494 -25.98 -18.92 -21.08
C LEU A 494 -26.22 -18.73 -22.58
N ALA A 495 -27.41 -18.30 -23.01
CA ALA A 495 -27.71 -18.04 -24.41
C ALA A 495 -27.26 -16.65 -24.89
N HIS A 496 -27.16 -15.67 -23.97
CA HIS A 496 -26.90 -14.27 -24.37
C HIS A 496 -25.46 -13.82 -24.04
N HIS A 497 -24.76 -14.51 -23.15
CA HIS A 497 -23.39 -14.17 -22.73
C HIS A 497 -22.42 -15.28 -23.13
N THR A 498 -21.56 -14.99 -24.11
CA THR A 498 -20.54 -15.91 -24.63
C THR A 498 -19.40 -16.14 -23.64
N GLU A 499 -19.27 -15.26 -22.66
CA GLU A 499 -18.35 -15.30 -21.54
C GLU A 499 -18.68 -16.41 -20.52
N LEU A 500 -19.92 -16.91 -20.57
CA LEU A 500 -20.41 -17.98 -19.70
C LEU A 500 -20.38 -19.32 -20.43
N ASN A 501 -19.74 -20.33 -19.82
CA ASN A 501 -19.66 -21.67 -20.40
C ASN A 501 -20.46 -22.75 -19.65
N GLY A 502 -21.12 -22.37 -18.55
CA GLY A 502 -21.94 -23.26 -17.76
C GLY A 502 -22.60 -22.57 -16.57
N ALA A 503 -23.63 -23.21 -16.02
CA ALA A 503 -24.26 -22.75 -14.78
C ALA A 503 -24.55 -23.94 -13.88
N THR A 504 -24.36 -23.76 -12.59
CA THR A 504 -24.63 -24.78 -11.58
C THR A 504 -25.42 -24.17 -10.42
N SER A 505 -26.56 -24.77 -10.13
CA SER A 505 -27.40 -24.41 -8.99
C SER A 505 -28.15 -25.64 -8.50
N ILE A 506 -29.05 -25.47 -7.56
CA ILE A 506 -29.95 -26.55 -7.16
C ILE A 506 -30.78 -27.11 -8.33
N VAL A 507 -31.10 -26.27 -9.34
CA VAL A 507 -31.82 -26.69 -10.56
C VAL A 507 -31.08 -27.78 -11.31
N THR A 508 -29.75 -27.67 -11.41
CA THR A 508 -28.90 -28.67 -12.08
C THR A 508 -29.09 -30.05 -11.47
N TYR A 509 -29.18 -30.15 -10.17
CA TYR A 509 -29.36 -31.39 -9.46
C TYR A 509 -30.83 -31.86 -9.45
N ILE A 510 -31.79 -30.92 -9.40
CA ILE A 510 -33.21 -31.26 -9.58
C ILE A 510 -33.44 -31.96 -10.93
N LEU A 511 -32.89 -31.42 -12.00
CA LEU A 511 -32.94 -32.01 -13.33
C LEU A 511 -32.24 -33.37 -13.37
N ALA A 512 -31.03 -33.49 -12.81
CA ALA A 512 -30.27 -34.74 -12.78
C ALA A 512 -31.03 -35.88 -12.05
N TYR A 513 -31.66 -35.58 -10.90
CA TYR A 513 -32.39 -36.58 -10.11
C TYR A 513 -33.83 -36.80 -10.57
N ASN A 514 -34.35 -35.99 -11.51
CA ASN A 514 -35.69 -36.14 -12.11
C ASN A 514 -35.66 -36.52 -13.60
N GLY A 515 -34.56 -37.14 -14.04
CA GLY A 515 -34.47 -37.67 -15.43
C GLY A 515 -34.37 -36.58 -16.51
N GLY A 516 -33.86 -35.40 -16.19
CA GLY A 516 -33.66 -34.26 -17.10
C GLY A 516 -34.88 -33.38 -17.28
N VAL A 517 -35.97 -33.62 -16.56
CA VAL A 517 -37.24 -32.89 -16.71
C VAL A 517 -37.51 -32.08 -15.45
N MET A 518 -38.06 -30.88 -15.61
CA MET A 518 -38.51 -30.07 -14.46
C MET A 518 -39.74 -30.74 -13.79
N PRO A 519 -39.83 -30.71 -12.43
CA PRO A 519 -41.01 -31.14 -11.71
C PRO A 519 -42.27 -30.38 -12.12
N GLU A 520 -43.42 -31.08 -12.19
CA GLU A 520 -44.71 -30.50 -12.63
C GLU A 520 -45.45 -29.82 -11.46
N ASP A 521 -45.23 -30.28 -10.24
CA ASP A 521 -45.86 -29.73 -9.05
C ASP A 521 -44.86 -29.65 -7.86
N GLN A 522 -45.29 -28.94 -6.78
CA GLN A 522 -44.48 -28.72 -5.59
C GLN A 522 -44.17 -30.03 -4.82
N ASN A 523 -45.06 -31.02 -4.83
CA ASN A 523 -44.83 -32.28 -4.13
C ASN A 523 -43.77 -33.12 -4.80
N GLN A 524 -43.80 -33.16 -6.14
CA GLN A 524 -42.76 -33.78 -6.95
C GLN A 524 -41.39 -33.07 -6.74
N LEU A 525 -41.39 -31.74 -6.74
CA LEU A 525 -40.20 -30.95 -6.46
C LEU A 525 -39.61 -31.30 -5.09
N ASN A 526 -40.40 -31.29 -4.04
CA ASN A 526 -39.95 -31.64 -2.69
C ASN A 526 -39.38 -33.07 -2.64
N THR A 527 -40.06 -34.03 -3.31
CA THR A 527 -39.59 -35.41 -3.39
C THR A 527 -38.24 -35.55 -4.08
N VAL A 528 -38.02 -34.76 -5.12
CA VAL A 528 -36.76 -34.74 -5.86
C VAL A 528 -35.65 -34.08 -5.02
N ILE A 529 -35.94 -32.93 -4.37
CA ILE A 529 -34.99 -32.25 -3.47
C ILE A 529 -34.56 -33.17 -2.33
N ASP A 530 -35.48 -34.00 -1.78
CA ASP A 530 -35.15 -34.95 -0.70
C ASP A 530 -34.21 -36.07 -1.14
N LYS A 531 -34.21 -36.44 -2.42
CA LYS A 531 -33.26 -37.40 -3.02
C LYS A 531 -31.85 -36.87 -3.19
N ILE A 532 -31.66 -35.52 -3.26
CA ILE A 532 -30.35 -34.91 -3.44
C ILE A 532 -29.52 -35.10 -2.15
N PRO A 533 -28.28 -35.58 -2.21
CA PRO A 533 -27.42 -35.74 -1.04
C PRO A 533 -27.30 -34.44 -0.22
N ALA A 534 -27.31 -34.60 1.11
CA ALA A 534 -27.27 -33.45 2.02
C ALA A 534 -26.07 -32.51 1.79
N SER A 535 -24.91 -33.05 1.47
CA SER A 535 -23.70 -32.28 1.14
C SER A 535 -23.91 -31.39 -0.09
N VAL A 536 -24.54 -31.92 -1.13
CA VAL A 536 -24.83 -31.16 -2.35
C VAL A 536 -25.87 -30.07 -2.07
N LYS A 537 -26.96 -30.43 -1.34
CA LYS A 537 -28.00 -29.45 -0.92
C LYS A 537 -27.36 -28.27 -0.19
N LYS A 538 -26.49 -28.55 0.78
CA LYS A 538 -25.78 -27.53 1.58
C LYS A 538 -24.89 -26.60 0.77
N SER A 539 -24.33 -27.06 -0.36
CA SER A 539 -23.52 -26.24 -1.26
C SER A 539 -24.32 -25.25 -2.10
N TYR A 540 -25.65 -25.45 -2.25
CA TYR A 540 -26.51 -24.64 -3.10
C TYR A 540 -27.76 -24.08 -2.43
N LEU A 541 -28.14 -24.58 -1.25
CA LEU A 541 -29.29 -24.14 -0.48
C LEU A 541 -28.95 -24.05 1.02
N SER A 542 -29.37 -22.93 1.64
CA SER A 542 -29.41 -22.77 3.09
C SER A 542 -30.86 -22.68 3.55
N GLY A 543 -31.38 -23.83 4.00
CA GLY A 543 -32.79 -23.99 4.28
C GLY A 543 -33.66 -23.80 3.03
N SER A 544 -34.83 -23.14 3.22
CA SER A 544 -35.76 -22.80 2.12
C SER A 544 -35.72 -21.34 1.73
N MET A 545 -34.90 -20.53 2.38
CA MET A 545 -34.90 -19.08 2.23
C MET A 545 -33.71 -18.53 1.41
N GLU A 546 -32.68 -19.33 1.21
CA GLU A 546 -31.49 -18.91 0.53
C GLU A 546 -30.96 -19.98 -0.40
N GLY A 547 -30.42 -19.55 -1.52
CA GLY A 547 -29.75 -20.40 -2.49
C GLY A 547 -28.64 -19.67 -3.22
N VAL A 548 -27.86 -20.42 -3.99
CA VAL A 548 -26.80 -19.87 -4.81
C VAL A 548 -26.84 -20.44 -6.21
N ILE A 549 -26.56 -19.60 -7.19
CA ILE A 549 -26.28 -19.96 -8.57
C ILE A 549 -24.85 -19.54 -8.91
N ARG A 550 -24.08 -20.43 -9.54
CA ARG A 550 -22.73 -20.19 -10.00
C ARG A 550 -22.67 -20.35 -11.50
N PHE A 551 -22.29 -19.29 -12.19
CA PHE A 551 -22.00 -19.32 -13.62
C PHE A 551 -20.50 -19.49 -13.82
N ASN A 552 -20.09 -20.52 -14.51
CA ASN A 552 -18.70 -20.71 -14.90
C ASN A 552 -18.37 -19.73 -16.02
N THR A 553 -17.32 -18.95 -15.85
CA THR A 553 -16.85 -17.99 -16.87
C THR A 553 -15.66 -18.58 -17.60
N ILE A 554 -15.42 -18.12 -18.83
CA ILE A 554 -14.10 -18.26 -19.44
C ILE A 554 -13.10 -17.41 -18.63
N ASP A 555 -11.81 -17.55 -18.92
CA ASP A 555 -10.80 -16.68 -18.31
C ASP A 555 -10.99 -15.24 -18.80
N LEU A 556 -11.47 -14.36 -17.92
CA LEU A 556 -11.82 -12.98 -18.21
C LEU A 556 -10.91 -12.02 -17.47
N GLU A 557 -10.52 -10.95 -18.16
CA GLU A 557 -9.95 -9.80 -17.45
C GLU A 557 -11.02 -9.12 -16.56
N MET A 558 -10.60 -8.55 -15.45
CA MET A 558 -11.54 -7.93 -14.48
C MET A 558 -12.41 -6.81 -15.10
N SER A 559 -11.93 -6.12 -16.12
CA SER A 559 -12.74 -5.13 -16.86
C SER A 559 -13.92 -5.79 -17.55
N ALA A 560 -13.68 -6.90 -18.25
CA ALA A 560 -14.73 -7.69 -18.89
C ALA A 560 -15.68 -8.33 -17.88
N MET A 561 -15.15 -8.76 -16.72
CA MET A 561 -15.98 -9.23 -15.59
C MET A 561 -16.92 -8.13 -15.08
N ASN A 562 -16.46 -6.89 -15.00
CA ASN A 562 -17.30 -5.77 -14.57
C ASN A 562 -18.40 -5.48 -15.59
N ASP A 563 -18.09 -5.52 -16.88
CA ASP A 563 -19.08 -5.32 -17.94
C ASP A 563 -20.12 -6.44 -17.94
N LEU A 564 -19.69 -7.69 -17.78
CA LEU A 564 -20.57 -8.85 -17.63
C LEU A 564 -21.50 -8.68 -16.41
N LYS A 565 -20.95 -8.30 -15.24
CA LYS A 565 -21.75 -8.04 -14.04
C LYS A 565 -22.87 -7.02 -14.30
N VAL A 566 -22.53 -5.88 -14.93
CA VAL A 566 -23.49 -4.81 -15.22
C VAL A 566 -24.57 -5.29 -16.19
N GLN A 567 -24.24 -6.18 -17.12
CA GLN A 567 -25.21 -6.76 -18.04
C GLN A 567 -26.13 -7.74 -17.30
N MET A 568 -25.59 -8.69 -16.55
CA MET A 568 -26.37 -9.64 -15.76
C MET A 568 -27.31 -8.96 -14.75
N GLU A 569 -26.89 -7.88 -14.10
CA GLU A 569 -27.76 -7.07 -13.21
C GLU A 569 -28.94 -6.43 -13.98
N LYS A 570 -28.77 -6.04 -15.23
CA LYS A 570 -29.86 -5.56 -16.09
C LYS A 570 -30.78 -6.70 -16.50
N ASP A 571 -30.22 -7.88 -16.78
CA ASP A 571 -30.98 -9.06 -17.18
C ASP A 571 -31.83 -9.60 -16.03
N ILE A 572 -31.34 -9.55 -14.78
CA ILE A 572 -32.14 -9.80 -13.58
C ILE A 572 -33.32 -8.84 -13.51
N THR A 573 -33.12 -7.56 -13.82
CA THR A 573 -34.18 -6.55 -13.83
C THR A 573 -35.19 -6.79 -14.95
N PHE A 574 -34.70 -7.27 -16.09
CA PHE A 574 -35.53 -7.59 -17.26
C PHE A 574 -36.41 -8.83 -17.05
N LEU A 575 -35.84 -9.91 -16.52
CA LEU A 575 -36.51 -11.18 -16.27
C LEU A 575 -37.42 -11.18 -15.02
N GLN A 576 -37.32 -10.17 -14.18
CA GLN A 576 -38.10 -9.95 -12.96
C GLN A 576 -38.29 -11.21 -12.10
N PRO A 577 -37.50 -11.40 -11.06
CA PRO A 577 -37.64 -12.55 -10.16
C PRO A 577 -39.04 -12.58 -9.52
N PRO A 578 -39.54 -13.77 -9.12
CA PRO A 578 -40.79 -13.90 -8.42
C PRO A 578 -40.88 -12.97 -7.20
N VAL A 579 -42.10 -12.56 -6.86
CA VAL A 579 -42.35 -11.61 -5.76
C VAL A 579 -41.77 -12.12 -4.44
N GLY A 580 -40.92 -11.31 -3.82
CA GLY A 580 -40.23 -11.64 -2.56
C GLY A 580 -38.93 -12.43 -2.72
N ILE A 581 -38.46 -12.64 -3.95
CA ILE A 581 -37.14 -13.19 -4.28
C ILE A 581 -36.22 -12.06 -4.75
N THR A 582 -35.00 -12.05 -4.23
CA THR A 582 -33.92 -11.14 -4.63
C THR A 582 -32.72 -11.96 -5.08
N LEU A 583 -32.04 -11.46 -6.12
CA LEU A 583 -30.81 -12.02 -6.63
C LEU A 583 -29.74 -10.94 -6.61
N ALA A 584 -28.56 -11.25 -6.10
CA ALA A 584 -27.45 -10.31 -6.00
C ALA A 584 -26.10 -10.99 -6.27
N PRO A 585 -25.18 -10.32 -6.99
CA PRO A 585 -23.84 -10.84 -7.22
C PRO A 585 -23.04 -10.89 -5.91
N VAL A 586 -22.24 -11.93 -5.75
CA VAL A 586 -21.42 -12.18 -4.56
C VAL A 586 -20.09 -12.87 -4.94
N GLY A 587 -19.27 -13.18 -3.94
CA GLY A 587 -18.01 -13.90 -4.14
C GLY A 587 -16.91 -13.05 -4.73
N SER A 588 -15.87 -13.69 -5.25
CA SER A 588 -14.70 -13.03 -5.84
C SER A 588 -15.06 -12.17 -7.05
N PHE A 589 -16.00 -12.63 -7.87
CA PHE A 589 -16.54 -11.88 -9.02
C PHE A 589 -17.03 -10.49 -8.61
N TYR A 590 -17.83 -10.40 -7.56
CA TYR A 590 -18.34 -9.12 -7.04
C TYR A 590 -17.22 -8.27 -6.43
N LEU A 591 -16.33 -8.89 -5.65
CA LEU A 591 -15.23 -8.19 -4.99
C LEU A 591 -14.32 -7.47 -5.99
N PHE A 592 -13.86 -8.17 -7.00
CA PHE A 592 -12.92 -7.61 -7.98
C PHE A 592 -13.57 -6.53 -8.84
N THR A 593 -14.82 -6.71 -9.26
CA THR A 593 -15.55 -5.67 -10.02
C THR A 593 -15.78 -4.41 -9.19
N THR A 594 -16.07 -4.55 -7.90
CA THR A 594 -16.24 -3.44 -6.96
C THR A 594 -14.91 -2.73 -6.68
N LEU A 595 -13.81 -3.50 -6.58
CA LEU A 595 -12.48 -2.96 -6.41
C LEU A 595 -12.09 -2.02 -7.57
N ILE A 596 -12.32 -2.45 -8.82
CA ILE A 596 -11.99 -1.64 -10.01
C ILE A 596 -12.80 -0.35 -10.06
N SER A 597 -14.11 -0.44 -9.87
CA SER A 597 -14.98 0.73 -9.88
C SER A 597 -14.66 1.70 -8.76
N GLY A 598 -14.37 1.18 -7.56
CA GLY A 598 -13.93 1.95 -6.40
C GLY A 598 -12.58 2.61 -6.61
N LEU A 599 -11.65 1.94 -7.27
CA LEU A 599 -10.30 2.44 -7.54
C LEU A 599 -10.33 3.62 -8.51
N SER A 600 -11.07 3.48 -9.63
CA SER A 600 -11.22 4.53 -10.63
C SER A 600 -11.79 5.83 -10.03
N SER A 601 -12.82 5.72 -9.21
CA SER A 601 -13.45 6.89 -8.56
C SER A 601 -12.61 7.49 -7.43
N SER A 602 -11.91 6.65 -6.65
CA SER A 602 -11.14 7.10 -5.47
C SER A 602 -9.83 7.79 -5.83
N LYS A 603 -9.14 7.38 -6.90
CA LYS A 603 -7.81 7.91 -7.29
C LYS A 603 -7.82 9.42 -7.47
N GLU A 604 -8.73 9.94 -8.29
CA GLU A 604 -8.83 11.37 -8.57
C GLU A 604 -9.26 12.15 -7.33
N ALA A 605 -10.25 11.60 -6.59
CA ALA A 605 -10.75 12.22 -5.37
C ALA A 605 -9.67 12.33 -4.29
N MET A 606 -8.85 11.29 -4.09
CA MET A 606 -7.73 11.30 -3.14
C MET A 606 -6.67 12.34 -3.53
N THR A 607 -6.30 12.41 -4.80
CA THR A 607 -5.31 13.37 -5.28
C THR A 607 -5.82 14.81 -5.13
N LEU A 608 -7.04 15.10 -5.55
CA LEU A 608 -7.64 16.42 -5.42
C LEU A 608 -7.79 16.84 -3.95
N LEU A 609 -8.30 15.95 -3.10
CA LEU A 609 -8.43 16.21 -1.67
C LEU A 609 -7.07 16.45 -1.03
N GLY A 610 -6.03 15.70 -1.41
CA GLY A 610 -4.66 15.91 -0.96
C GLY A 610 -4.16 17.32 -1.26
N PHE A 611 -4.36 17.81 -2.49
CA PHE A 611 -4.04 19.20 -2.85
C PHE A 611 -4.81 20.22 -2.01
N VAL A 612 -6.11 20.02 -1.85
CA VAL A 612 -6.96 20.93 -1.07
C VAL A 612 -6.53 20.97 0.40
N LEU A 613 -6.26 19.81 1.00
CA LEU A 613 -5.84 19.72 2.39
C LEU A 613 -4.46 20.36 2.62
N VAL A 614 -3.48 20.07 1.77
CA VAL A 614 -2.15 20.68 1.88
C VAL A 614 -2.21 22.18 1.63
N PHE A 615 -2.98 22.64 0.64
CA PHE A 615 -3.19 24.07 0.41
C PHE A 615 -3.83 24.74 1.61
N ALA A 616 -4.92 24.20 2.14
CA ALA A 616 -5.62 24.74 3.29
C ALA A 616 -4.70 24.80 4.53
N PHE A 617 -3.92 23.75 4.75
CA PHE A 617 -2.92 23.69 5.82
C PHE A 617 -1.86 24.78 5.66
N LEU A 618 -1.25 24.91 4.49
CA LEU A 618 -0.23 25.94 4.23
C LEU A 618 -0.79 27.36 4.34
N ALA A 619 -2.01 27.60 3.83
CA ALA A 619 -2.68 28.90 3.93
C ALA A 619 -2.98 29.28 5.39
N LEU A 620 -3.32 28.29 6.23
CA LEU A 620 -3.60 28.50 7.65
C LEU A 620 -2.33 28.81 8.45
N VAL A 621 -1.23 28.08 8.14
CA VAL A 621 0.06 28.21 8.85
C VAL A 621 0.78 29.49 8.46
N TYR A 622 0.96 29.74 7.17
CA TYR A 622 1.83 30.80 6.67
C TYR A 622 1.11 32.14 6.44
N ARG A 623 -0.22 32.16 6.28
CA ARG A 623 -1.08 33.36 6.16
C ARG A 623 -0.61 34.40 5.13
N HIS A 624 0.31 34.08 4.24
CA HIS A 624 0.90 34.94 3.23
C HIS A 624 0.90 34.26 1.86
N ILE A 625 1.14 35.06 0.80
CA ILE A 625 1.22 34.56 -0.59
C ILE A 625 2.28 33.47 -0.77
N HIS A 626 3.27 33.44 0.10
CA HIS A 626 4.31 32.39 0.11
C HIS A 626 3.76 30.99 0.39
N ALA A 627 2.58 30.85 0.97
CA ALA A 627 1.91 29.55 1.18
C ALA A 627 1.64 28.80 -0.14
N VAL A 628 1.53 29.51 -1.26
CA VAL A 628 1.28 28.93 -2.58
C VAL A 628 2.56 28.39 -3.24
N THR A 629 3.73 28.90 -2.85
CA THR A 629 5.00 28.56 -3.51
C THR A 629 5.32 27.05 -3.50
N PRO A 630 5.11 26.27 -2.42
CA PRO A 630 5.35 24.82 -2.43
C PRO A 630 4.40 24.01 -3.32
N LEU A 631 3.18 24.54 -3.58
CA LEU A 631 2.17 23.81 -4.35
C LEU A 631 2.54 23.66 -5.82
N VAL A 632 3.25 24.64 -6.40
CA VAL A 632 3.58 24.59 -7.82
C VAL A 632 4.54 23.45 -8.16
N PRO A 633 5.66 23.23 -7.43
CA PRO A 633 6.47 22.04 -7.65
C PRO A 633 5.68 20.75 -7.43
N ILE A 634 4.79 20.69 -6.42
CA ILE A 634 3.99 19.52 -6.10
C ILE A 634 3.11 19.13 -7.29
N ILE A 635 2.39 20.10 -7.89
CA ILE A 635 1.56 19.87 -9.08
C ILE A 635 2.41 19.32 -10.23
N ILE A 636 3.58 19.91 -10.46
CA ILE A 636 4.50 19.48 -11.51
C ILE A 636 4.95 18.03 -11.29
N ILE A 637 5.31 17.67 -10.07
CA ILE A 637 5.79 16.33 -9.71
C ILE A 637 4.70 15.28 -9.89
N VAL A 638 3.46 15.58 -9.51
CA VAL A 638 2.33 14.66 -9.72
C VAL A 638 2.12 14.37 -11.20
N GLY A 639 2.18 15.39 -12.06
CA GLY A 639 2.13 15.18 -13.52
C GLY A 639 3.32 14.36 -14.06
N TRP A 640 4.53 14.58 -13.53
CA TRP A 640 5.71 13.80 -13.94
C TRP A 640 5.57 12.31 -13.56
N ASN A 641 4.97 12.01 -12.40
CA ASN A 641 4.71 10.62 -12.00
C ASN A 641 3.79 9.89 -12.99
N ALA A 642 2.75 10.56 -13.49
CA ALA A 642 1.87 9.98 -14.51
C ALA A 642 2.63 9.65 -15.80
N VAL A 643 3.53 10.56 -16.26
CA VAL A 643 4.40 10.27 -17.42
C VAL A 643 5.28 9.04 -17.16
N ALA A 644 5.89 8.96 -15.99
CA ALA A 644 6.76 7.85 -15.64
C ALA A 644 6.01 6.51 -15.57
N MET A 645 4.83 6.47 -14.96
CA MET A 645 3.99 5.28 -14.90
C MET A 645 3.60 4.81 -16.31
N TYR A 646 3.17 5.73 -17.16
CA TYR A 646 2.79 5.42 -18.55
C TYR A 646 3.97 4.85 -19.35
N VAL A 647 5.14 5.49 -19.28
CA VAL A 647 6.35 5.05 -20.00
C VAL A 647 6.84 3.68 -19.52
N LEU A 648 6.71 3.39 -18.23
CA LEU A 648 7.11 2.11 -17.65
C LEU A 648 6.04 1.02 -17.78
N GLY A 649 4.85 1.36 -18.28
CA GLY A 649 3.73 0.41 -18.40
C GLY A 649 3.20 -0.08 -17.05
N ILE A 650 3.31 0.74 -15.98
CA ILE A 650 2.83 0.36 -14.64
C ILE A 650 1.37 0.77 -14.50
N ALA A 651 0.51 -0.21 -14.28
CA ALA A 651 -0.91 -0.03 -14.07
C ALA A 651 -1.27 0.53 -12.68
N TYR A 652 -2.46 1.14 -12.56
CA TYR A 652 -3.00 1.52 -11.27
C TYR A 652 -3.53 0.31 -10.51
N SER A 653 -2.95 0.03 -9.36
CA SER A 653 -3.42 -0.90 -8.34
C SER A 653 -3.93 -0.11 -7.12
N PRO A 654 -4.57 -0.73 -6.13
CA PRO A 654 -4.95 -0.04 -4.89
C PRO A 654 -3.81 0.73 -4.22
N LEU A 655 -2.58 0.22 -4.26
CA LEU A 655 -1.42 0.90 -3.71
C LEU A 655 -0.92 2.03 -4.63
N THR A 656 -0.75 1.77 -5.94
CA THR A 656 -0.25 2.80 -6.86
C THR A 656 -1.26 3.93 -7.09
N ALA A 657 -2.56 3.71 -6.88
CA ALA A 657 -3.58 4.75 -6.90
C ALA A 657 -3.41 5.78 -5.76
N THR A 658 -2.78 5.40 -4.65
CA THR A 658 -2.47 6.33 -3.56
C THR A 658 -1.30 7.24 -3.87
N LEU A 659 -0.54 6.95 -4.94
CA LEU A 659 0.69 7.65 -5.29
C LEU A 659 0.50 9.16 -5.43
N GLY A 660 -0.62 9.60 -6.02
CA GLY A 660 -0.95 11.02 -6.16
C GLY A 660 -0.96 11.73 -4.83
N SER A 661 -1.79 11.29 -3.89
CA SER A 661 -1.93 11.89 -2.56
C SER A 661 -0.66 11.74 -1.70
N MET A 662 0.01 10.59 -1.78
CA MET A 662 1.28 10.36 -1.09
C MET A 662 2.39 11.28 -1.63
N THR A 663 2.52 11.41 -2.95
CA THR A 663 3.50 12.31 -3.58
C THR A 663 3.29 13.76 -3.16
N ILE A 664 2.03 14.20 -3.05
CA ILE A 664 1.69 15.54 -2.56
C ILE A 664 2.28 15.75 -1.16
N GLY A 665 2.13 14.78 -0.27
CA GLY A 665 2.68 14.82 1.08
C GLY A 665 4.21 14.86 1.09
N VAL A 666 4.86 13.93 0.40
CA VAL A 666 6.33 13.81 0.34
C VAL A 666 6.99 15.02 -0.33
N ALA A 667 6.42 15.48 -1.43
CA ALA A 667 6.96 16.67 -2.12
C ALA A 667 6.76 17.95 -1.30
N ALA A 668 5.66 18.06 -0.54
CA ALA A 668 5.42 19.16 0.38
C ALA A 668 6.51 19.26 1.44
N GLU A 669 6.97 18.15 1.98
CA GLU A 669 8.02 18.10 3.00
C GLU A 669 9.30 18.80 2.54
N TYR A 670 9.86 18.42 1.39
CA TYR A 670 11.10 19.02 0.89
C TYR A 670 10.91 20.47 0.44
N THR A 671 9.79 20.79 -0.19
CA THR A 671 9.53 22.15 -0.69
C THR A 671 9.27 23.14 0.43
N ILE A 672 8.60 22.73 1.50
CA ILE A 672 8.39 23.54 2.71
C ILE A 672 9.72 23.86 3.39
N LEU A 673 10.61 22.88 3.54
CA LEU A 673 11.91 23.11 4.16
C LEU A 673 12.78 24.11 3.39
N VAL A 674 12.76 24.06 2.04
CA VAL A 674 13.44 25.06 1.21
C VAL A 674 12.81 26.43 1.38
N MET A 675 11.48 26.51 1.41
CA MET A 675 10.74 27.76 1.59
C MET A 675 11.03 28.42 2.96
N GLU A 676 10.98 27.64 4.03
CA GLU A 676 11.27 28.09 5.40
C GLU A 676 12.70 28.66 5.47
N ARG A 677 13.66 27.95 4.93
CA ARG A 677 15.04 28.42 4.92
C ARG A 677 15.22 29.68 4.06
N TYR A 678 14.53 29.75 2.92
CA TYR A 678 14.52 30.97 2.11
C TYR A 678 13.93 32.16 2.88
N ALA A 679 12.85 31.98 3.59
CA ALA A 679 12.24 33.06 4.40
C ALA A 679 13.22 33.57 5.47
N GLU A 680 13.90 32.65 6.20
CA GLU A 680 14.91 33.00 7.19
C GLU A 680 16.07 33.83 6.59
N GLU A 681 16.59 33.38 5.44
CA GLU A 681 17.71 34.08 4.78
C GLU A 681 17.26 35.38 4.09
N GLN A 682 16.03 35.47 3.61
CA GLN A 682 15.47 36.70 3.03
C GLN A 682 15.33 37.82 4.07
N GLU A 683 14.88 37.50 5.30
CA GLU A 683 14.86 38.47 6.39
C GLU A 683 16.24 38.98 6.77
N ARG A 684 17.26 38.13 6.63
CA ARG A 684 18.64 38.47 6.98
C ARG A 684 19.36 39.28 5.89
N LEU A 685 19.20 38.88 4.62
CA LEU A 685 19.99 39.39 3.50
C LEU A 685 19.29 40.52 2.72
N HIS A 686 17.99 40.63 2.77
CA HIS A 686 17.15 41.57 2.02
C HIS A 686 17.37 41.54 0.50
N ASP A 687 17.94 40.44 -0.03
CA ASP A 687 18.20 40.19 -1.46
C ASP A 687 17.68 38.80 -1.79
N HIS A 688 16.70 38.70 -2.69
CA HIS A 688 16.04 37.44 -3.00
C HIS A 688 16.99 36.44 -3.69
N VAL A 689 17.92 36.86 -4.54
CA VAL A 689 18.86 35.95 -5.22
C VAL A 689 19.90 35.43 -4.25
N ALA A 690 20.45 36.33 -3.39
CA ALA A 690 21.38 35.93 -2.35
C ALA A 690 20.73 35.01 -1.32
N ALA A 691 19.46 35.24 -0.97
CA ALA A 691 18.70 34.40 -0.07
C ALA A 691 18.46 32.99 -0.66
N ILE A 692 18.13 32.88 -1.96
CA ILE A 692 18.01 31.58 -2.64
C ILE A 692 19.36 30.84 -2.64
N GLN A 693 20.44 31.55 -2.99
CA GLN A 693 21.77 30.97 -3.00
C GLN A 693 22.17 30.39 -1.65
N GLU A 694 21.99 31.17 -0.59
CA GLU A 694 22.36 30.78 0.76
C GLU A 694 21.48 29.65 1.31
N SER A 695 20.18 29.69 1.01
CA SER A 695 19.23 28.65 1.41
C SER A 695 19.60 27.30 0.79
N VAL A 696 19.81 27.26 -0.54
CA VAL A 696 20.17 26.00 -1.22
C VAL A 696 21.56 25.55 -0.81
N SER A 697 22.51 26.46 -0.56
CA SER A 697 23.83 26.08 -0.06
C SER A 697 23.80 25.39 1.29
N LYS A 698 22.96 25.89 2.22
CA LYS A 698 22.88 25.38 3.62
C LYS A 698 22.02 24.14 3.73
N ILE A 699 20.80 24.16 3.16
CA ILE A 699 19.85 23.07 3.36
C ILE A 699 19.88 22.03 2.22
N GLY A 700 20.34 22.42 1.03
CA GLY A 700 20.31 21.54 -0.15
C GLY A 700 21.10 20.23 0.05
N THR A 701 22.25 20.30 0.74
CA THR A 701 23.02 19.09 1.07
C THR A 701 22.26 18.18 2.04
N ALA A 702 21.62 18.76 3.07
CA ALA A 702 20.85 17.98 4.05
C ALA A 702 19.61 17.33 3.38
N ILE A 703 18.88 18.09 2.55
CA ILE A 703 17.73 17.58 1.76
C ILE A 703 18.18 16.48 0.80
N THR A 704 19.34 16.62 0.16
CA THR A 704 19.83 15.58 -0.75
C THR A 704 20.18 14.30 0.01
N ILE A 705 20.85 14.40 1.15
CA ILE A 705 21.19 13.22 1.97
C ILE A 705 19.91 12.55 2.48
N SER A 706 18.98 13.33 2.98
CA SER A 706 17.67 12.93 3.47
C SER A 706 16.86 12.25 2.36
N GLY A 707 16.67 12.94 1.21
CA GLY A 707 15.94 12.39 0.08
C GLY A 707 16.57 11.14 -0.54
N LEU A 708 17.91 11.04 -0.57
CA LEU A 708 18.58 9.80 -0.97
C LEU A 708 18.37 8.68 0.07
N ALA A 709 18.36 9.01 1.37
CA ALA A 709 18.05 8.02 2.39
C ALA A 709 16.60 7.49 2.22
N THR A 710 15.63 8.39 2.00
CA THR A 710 14.25 8.01 1.70
C THR A 710 14.14 7.16 0.42
N PHE A 711 14.84 7.56 -0.63
CA PHE A 711 14.91 6.81 -1.89
C PHE A 711 15.40 5.36 -1.66
N PHE A 712 16.49 5.18 -0.93
CA PHE A 712 16.98 3.84 -0.62
C PHE A 712 16.10 3.08 0.36
N GLY A 713 15.42 3.76 1.29
CA GLY A 713 14.43 3.13 2.17
C GLY A 713 13.26 2.52 1.40
N PHE A 714 12.74 3.28 0.44
CA PHE A 714 11.65 2.82 -0.43
C PHE A 714 12.11 1.75 -1.42
N SER A 715 13.39 1.71 -1.81
CA SER A 715 13.91 0.69 -2.70
C SER A 715 13.76 -0.74 -2.16
N ALA A 716 13.63 -0.89 -0.84
CA ALA A 716 13.31 -2.17 -0.22
C ALA A 716 11.96 -2.75 -0.70
N LEU A 717 10.98 -1.89 -1.05
CA LEU A 717 9.68 -2.34 -1.59
C LEU A 717 9.84 -3.13 -2.90
N CYS A 718 10.84 -2.80 -3.70
CA CYS A 718 11.11 -3.51 -4.97
C CYS A 718 11.54 -4.96 -4.76
N LEU A 719 11.90 -5.35 -3.53
CA LEU A 719 12.29 -6.72 -3.17
C LEU A 719 11.09 -7.59 -2.76
N SER A 720 9.88 -7.04 -2.77
CA SER A 720 8.67 -7.81 -2.41
C SER A 720 8.39 -8.92 -3.42
N THR A 721 8.00 -10.08 -2.92
CA THR A 721 7.46 -11.18 -3.72
C THR A 721 6.07 -10.87 -4.27
N PHE A 722 5.35 -9.89 -3.67
CA PHE A 722 4.06 -9.41 -4.14
C PHE A 722 4.23 -8.36 -5.23
N PRO A 723 3.77 -8.60 -6.47
CA PRO A 723 3.95 -7.67 -7.58
C PRO A 723 3.33 -6.28 -7.31
N ILE A 724 2.18 -6.23 -6.63
CA ILE A 724 1.50 -4.98 -6.26
C ILE A 724 2.39 -4.09 -5.36
N ILE A 725 3.13 -4.69 -4.41
CA ILE A 725 4.04 -3.97 -3.51
C ILE A 725 5.31 -3.56 -4.26
N SER A 726 5.84 -4.44 -5.12
CA SER A 726 7.03 -4.15 -5.93
C SER A 726 6.78 -2.99 -6.91
N ASN A 727 5.65 -3.00 -7.63
CA ASN A 727 5.25 -1.91 -8.53
C ASN A 727 5.04 -0.60 -7.78
N PHE A 728 4.43 -0.65 -6.59
CA PHE A 728 4.32 0.50 -5.70
C PHE A 728 5.69 1.00 -5.26
N GLY A 729 6.64 0.10 -4.98
CA GLY A 729 8.03 0.44 -4.69
C GLY A 729 8.69 1.23 -5.82
N ILE A 730 8.60 0.75 -7.06
CA ILE A 730 9.17 1.43 -8.24
C ILE A 730 8.56 2.83 -8.41
N THR A 731 7.24 2.94 -8.33
CA THR A 731 6.55 4.22 -8.53
C THR A 731 6.86 5.22 -7.41
N THR A 732 6.95 4.76 -6.16
CA THR A 732 7.32 5.62 -5.02
C THR A 732 8.77 6.08 -5.07
N LEU A 733 9.69 5.23 -5.53
CA LEU A 733 11.08 5.61 -5.82
C LEU A 733 11.17 6.77 -6.81
N ILE A 734 10.43 6.69 -7.90
CA ILE A 734 10.36 7.73 -8.92
C ILE A 734 9.77 9.02 -8.33
N ALA A 735 8.70 8.90 -7.55
CA ALA A 735 8.04 10.03 -6.89
C ALA A 735 8.98 10.78 -5.94
N VAL A 736 9.76 10.05 -5.13
CA VAL A 736 10.77 10.64 -4.24
C VAL A 736 11.90 11.31 -5.05
N GLY A 737 12.37 10.64 -6.11
CA GLY A 737 13.38 11.21 -7.02
C GLY A 737 12.90 12.53 -7.65
N PHE A 738 11.68 12.58 -8.15
CA PHE A 738 11.08 13.80 -8.68
C PHE A 738 10.82 14.85 -7.59
N SER A 739 10.47 14.45 -6.39
CA SER A 739 10.31 15.37 -5.26
C SER A 739 11.62 16.06 -4.89
N LEU A 740 12.72 15.31 -4.91
CA LEU A 740 14.06 15.85 -4.68
C LEU A 740 14.48 16.82 -5.79
N ILE A 741 14.24 16.44 -7.06
CA ILE A 741 14.49 17.31 -8.22
C ILE A 741 13.62 18.58 -8.11
N GLY A 742 12.36 18.45 -7.76
CA GLY A 742 11.43 19.56 -7.56
C GLY A 742 11.91 20.55 -6.50
N ALA A 743 12.36 20.05 -5.36
CA ALA A 743 12.87 20.88 -4.27
C ALA A 743 14.18 21.61 -4.63
N ILE A 744 15.09 20.96 -5.37
CA ILE A 744 16.41 21.51 -5.68
C ILE A 744 16.39 22.42 -6.91
N PHE A 745 15.56 22.12 -7.93
CA PHE A 745 15.60 22.84 -9.21
C PHE A 745 14.35 23.69 -9.45
N ILE A 746 13.14 23.17 -9.15
CA ILE A 746 11.90 23.90 -9.45
C ILE A 746 11.61 24.92 -8.36
N MET A 747 11.79 24.57 -7.09
CA MET A 747 11.48 25.46 -5.97
C MET A 747 12.30 26.77 -6.02
N PRO A 748 13.64 26.78 -6.26
CA PRO A 748 14.41 28.01 -6.44
C PRO A 748 13.93 28.87 -7.61
N ALA A 749 13.48 28.26 -8.71
CA ALA A 749 12.92 28.99 -9.84
C ALA A 749 11.62 29.71 -9.46
N ILE A 750 10.73 29.06 -8.70
CA ILE A 750 9.48 29.66 -8.23
C ILE A 750 9.74 30.77 -7.21
N LEU A 751 10.66 30.55 -6.27
CA LEU A 751 11.05 31.56 -5.29
C LEU A 751 11.63 32.82 -5.96
N SER A 752 12.40 32.64 -7.04
CA SER A 752 12.91 33.76 -7.83
C SER A 752 11.81 34.57 -8.52
N VAL A 753 10.83 33.90 -9.13
CA VAL A 753 9.67 34.58 -9.75
C VAL A 753 8.85 35.32 -8.70
N MET A 754 8.58 34.67 -7.57
CA MET A 754 7.77 35.26 -6.49
C MET A 754 8.52 36.42 -5.80
N GLY A 755 9.82 36.29 -5.52
CA GLY A 755 10.65 37.36 -4.95
C GLY A 755 10.67 38.59 -5.86
N GLY A 756 10.84 38.39 -7.17
CA GLY A 756 10.79 39.49 -8.14
C GLY A 756 9.41 40.16 -8.27
N LEU A 757 8.32 39.41 -8.07
CA LEU A 757 6.96 39.96 -8.01
C LEU A 757 6.75 40.81 -6.75
N THR A 758 7.21 40.33 -5.60
CA THR A 758 7.09 41.03 -4.31
C THR A 758 7.83 42.37 -4.33
N GLU A 759 9.07 42.37 -4.83
CA GLU A 759 9.84 43.60 -5.02
C GLU A 759 9.15 44.63 -5.94
N ARG A 760 8.58 44.14 -7.05
CA ARG A 760 7.82 45.01 -7.96
C ARG A 760 6.57 45.59 -7.32
N LEU A 761 5.87 44.85 -6.49
CA LEU A 761 4.68 45.28 -5.76
C LEU A 761 5.04 46.29 -4.67
N GLU A 762 6.13 46.10 -3.94
CA GLU A 762 6.62 47.06 -2.94
C GLU A 762 7.10 48.34 -3.57
N THR A 763 7.83 48.28 -4.69
CA THR A 763 8.27 49.45 -5.44
C THR A 763 7.10 50.26 -5.99
N ARG A 764 6.02 49.58 -6.48
CA ARG A 764 4.79 50.24 -6.89
C ARG A 764 4.07 50.90 -5.71
N LYS A 765 4.02 50.22 -4.53
CA LYS A 765 3.44 50.82 -3.33
C LYS A 765 4.20 52.07 -2.85
N LYS A 766 5.54 52.05 -2.86
CA LYS A 766 6.37 53.20 -2.54
C LYS A 766 6.19 54.33 -3.56
N HIS A 767 6.04 54.03 -4.86
CA HIS A 767 5.73 55.03 -5.86
C HIS A 767 4.33 55.64 -5.76
N SER A 768 3.34 54.85 -5.33
CA SER A 768 1.98 55.34 -5.12
C SER A 768 1.86 56.21 -3.86
N VAL A 769 2.61 55.90 -2.80
CA VAL A 769 2.67 56.68 -1.56
C VAL A 769 3.49 57.97 -1.80
N GLY A 770 4.56 57.93 -2.60
CA GLY A 770 5.34 59.09 -2.95
C GLY A 770 4.59 60.10 -3.85
N LYS A 771 3.59 59.67 -4.62
CA LYS A 771 2.72 60.58 -5.40
C LYS A 771 1.63 61.25 -4.59
N GLN A 772 1.38 60.85 -3.35
CA GLN A 772 0.42 61.48 -2.43
C GLN A 772 1.06 62.52 -1.50
N GLN A 773 2.36 62.75 -1.55
CA GLN A 773 3.08 63.71 -0.72
C GLN A 773 3.66 64.85 -1.52
N ASP A 774 3.02 65.35 -2.56
CA ASP A 774 3.37 66.61 -3.19
C ASP A 774 2.18 67.57 -3.00
N PRO A 775 2.14 68.31 -1.90
CA PRO A 775 1.35 69.51 -1.84
C PRO A 775 2.25 70.67 -1.47
N GLN A 776 2.43 71.60 -2.31
CA GLN A 776 2.42 73.03 -1.98
C GLN A 776 3.15 73.78 -3.07
N LEU A 777 2.38 74.17 -4.04
CA LEU A 777 2.59 75.42 -4.76
C LEU A 777 2.49 76.55 -3.73
N ILE A 778 3.67 77.15 -3.41
CA ILE A 778 3.73 78.39 -2.73
C ILE A 778 3.25 79.48 -3.70
N PHE A 779 2.06 80.01 -3.49
CA PHE A 779 1.67 81.31 -4.09
C PHE A 779 2.46 82.40 -3.40
N ASN A 780 3.41 82.93 -4.14
CA ASN A 780 3.93 84.29 -3.84
C ASN A 780 2.95 85.31 -4.41
N ASP A 781 2.37 85.99 -3.57
CA ASP A 781 1.61 87.24 -3.86
C ASP A 781 2.53 88.48 -3.70
N PRO A 782 2.81 89.18 -4.80
CA PRO A 782 3.56 90.49 -4.70
C PRO A 782 2.56 91.62 -4.76
N THR A 783 2.10 92.13 -3.65
CA THR A 783 1.65 93.53 -3.51
C THR A 783 1.46 93.84 -2.04
N THR A 784 2.31 94.78 -1.47
CA THR A 784 1.88 96.04 -0.90
C THR A 784 3.09 96.81 -0.43
N GLU A 785 3.50 97.70 -1.29
CA GLU A 785 4.07 98.96 -0.80
C GLU A 785 2.90 99.89 -0.44
N MET A 786 2.83 100.39 0.83
CA MET A 786 2.71 101.68 1.30
C MET A 786 2.51 101.68 2.83
#